data_e47f0122907ae33e567e545c62a021c3
#
_entry.id   e47f0122907ae33e567e545c62a021c3
#
_cell.length_a   1.000
_cell.length_b   1.000
_cell.length_c   1.000
_cell.angle_alpha   90.00
_cell.angle_beta   90.00
_cell.angle_gamma   90.00
#
_symmetry.space_group_name_H-M   'P 1'
#
loop_
_entity.id
_entity.type
_entity.pdbx_description
1 polymer ?
#
loop_
_entity_poly.entity_id
_entity_poly.type
_entity_poly.pdbx_seq_one_letter_code
_entity_poly.pdbx_strand_id
1 'polypeptide(L)'
;VVDSGESGEAVIEVLVSAASNDGLEIVHRYRLRDDWHGLLISTHVHNQSDQTVAFDPIDQWKPVNDKKKVAGITVWDSVDPADKCGYATAWMDLDGCIMPGDEPLSIEPGQRVEWARAVAVGASPAQAFGFLAALKSDAGTLTGVVSDSTGSGIGTASLTLKRGESALTAYPDKDGRFTLQLPAGEYEVEVRDRGRSPLTRNVVIVANDSTPLMASMNAPAKIDFDIRDAHGRSIPCKVQFKGLDDTKTPNLGPANRAHGCVDQYHSEKGAFSVQVTPGKYQITVTHGIEYSHLRRIIELRPETTLEFGGQLTRLVDTTGWVSTDFHNHSTPSGDNNTKTDDRIINLAVEQVEFVPTTEHNRLYDWTPHIEKLGLAQEMLSVPGLELTGSGAHFNAFPFTPTPFTQDHGAPQWQKDPRLNAIVLRDFQGAMAERWVHLNHPDTVADFVDRNGDGRPDLGYVGLENMVDAAEVWGLNILADAPYYIAEAANKQPIVRNHREFVWRQLLNTGRKMWSIAVSDAHSVHGNGVGGWRTYVPSSTDNPSEIDWQEIVRNAKAGRMMMTTGPFLEVETEDGQISGGFTRAQGSIRVKVKVQCTDWIKIDRVQVLVNSRKVPSLNYTAASHPDMFQKGLIAFEQTIEVPLSEDSHLMVVAYGENEDLSIGYGTSSQASWKPCAYHNPIYVDVDGNGFQPNGDTLGWELPVKRLDVDEVKSMIERRKP
;
A
#
# COMPACT_ATOMS: atom_id res chain seq x y z
N VAL A 1 36.14 -5.68 12.97
CA VAL A 1 36.94 -5.20 11.85
C VAL A 1 38.30 -5.84 11.98
N VAL A 2 38.74 -6.57 10.94
CA VAL A 2 40.06 -7.24 10.88
C VAL A 2 41.08 -6.35 10.14
N ASP A 3 40.62 -5.64 9.11
CA ASP A 3 41.39 -4.66 8.36
C ASP A 3 40.54 -3.44 8.07
N SER A 4 41.06 -2.23 8.27
CA SER A 4 40.35 -0.97 8.11
C SER A 4 40.31 -0.42 6.68
N GLY A 5 41.03 -1.08 5.75
CA GLY A 5 41.13 -0.66 4.34
C GLY A 5 42.36 0.21 4.00
N GLU A 6 43.26 0.49 4.95
CA GLU A 6 44.47 1.27 4.69
C GLU A 6 45.42 0.58 3.68
N SER A 7 45.28 -0.75 3.54
CA SER A 7 46.01 -1.58 2.58
C SER A 7 45.37 -1.70 1.20
N GLY A 8 44.24 -1.03 0.95
CA GLY A 8 43.36 -1.19 -0.24
C GLY A 8 42.39 -2.36 -0.14
N GLU A 9 42.32 -3.03 1.02
CA GLU A 9 41.30 -4.05 1.31
C GLU A 9 40.76 -3.86 2.72
N ALA A 10 39.44 -3.76 2.88
CA ALA A 10 38.75 -3.76 4.16
C ALA A 10 38.14 -5.14 4.45
N VAL A 11 38.35 -5.65 5.67
CA VAL A 11 37.88 -6.97 6.09
C VAL A 11 37.11 -6.90 7.40
N ILE A 12 35.89 -7.45 7.40
CA ILE A 12 35.06 -7.60 8.60
C ILE A 12 34.76 -9.08 8.81
N GLU A 13 35.01 -9.60 10.01
CA GLU A 13 34.56 -10.93 10.42
C GLU A 13 33.38 -10.84 11.37
N VAL A 14 32.38 -11.69 11.15
CA VAL A 14 31.20 -11.84 11.97
C VAL A 14 31.08 -13.29 12.42
N LEU A 15 31.21 -13.51 13.73
CA LEU A 15 30.95 -14.82 14.34
C LEU A 15 29.45 -14.93 14.59
N VAL A 16 28.83 -15.98 14.05
CA VAL A 16 27.41 -16.27 14.28
C VAL A 16 27.27 -17.07 15.56
N SER A 17 26.69 -16.44 16.58
CA SER A 17 26.28 -17.08 17.83
C SER A 17 24.78 -17.30 17.84
N ALA A 18 24.30 -18.44 17.35
CA ALA A 18 22.89 -18.78 17.46
C ALA A 18 22.68 -19.83 18.55
N ALA A 19 21.64 -19.67 19.34
CA ALA A 19 21.23 -20.62 20.40
C ALA A 19 20.79 -22.00 19.89
N SER A 20 20.78 -22.21 18.57
CA SER A 20 20.38 -23.43 17.86
C SER A 20 21.47 -24.01 16.95
N ASN A 21 22.69 -23.53 17.05
CA ASN A 21 23.80 -24.12 16.27
C ASN A 21 24.28 -25.40 16.98
N ASP A 22 23.81 -26.54 16.53
CA ASP A 22 24.11 -27.90 16.98
C ASP A 22 25.64 -28.22 17.00
N GLY A 23 26.45 -27.36 17.66
CA GLY A 23 27.90 -27.44 17.75
C GLY A 23 28.64 -26.89 16.53
N LEU A 24 28.01 -26.14 15.66
CA LEU A 24 28.68 -25.45 14.54
C LEU A 24 29.24 -24.08 14.96
N GLU A 25 30.48 -23.84 14.68
CA GLU A 25 31.08 -22.50 14.68
C GLU A 25 31.04 -21.95 13.25
N ILE A 26 30.36 -20.81 13.05
CA ILE A 26 30.20 -20.20 11.72
C ILE A 26 30.81 -18.80 11.75
N VAL A 27 31.71 -18.52 10.83
CA VAL A 27 32.35 -17.21 10.65
C VAL A 27 32.09 -16.72 9.23
N HIS A 28 31.48 -15.56 9.09
CA HIS A 28 31.38 -14.86 7.81
C HIS A 28 32.49 -13.80 7.73
N ARG A 29 33.26 -13.84 6.67
CA ARG A 29 34.30 -12.86 6.38
C ARG A 29 33.87 -12.03 5.15
N TYR A 30 33.68 -10.76 5.36
CA TYR A 30 33.31 -9.78 4.33
C TYR A 30 34.59 -9.04 3.90
N ARG A 31 34.87 -9.07 2.59
CA ARG A 31 36.01 -8.37 2.00
C ARG A 31 35.56 -7.37 0.94
N LEU A 32 36.02 -6.14 1.09
CA LEU A 32 35.85 -5.05 0.13
C LEU A 32 37.23 -4.58 -0.32
N ARG A 33 37.46 -4.48 -1.62
CA ARG A 33 38.70 -4.01 -2.23
C ARG A 33 38.49 -2.76 -3.05
N ASP A 34 39.46 -1.88 -3.12
CA ASP A 34 39.42 -0.61 -3.87
C ASP A 34 39.18 -0.80 -5.38
N ASP A 35 39.66 -1.93 -5.93
CA ASP A 35 39.51 -2.29 -7.35
C ASP A 35 38.24 -3.11 -7.67
N TRP A 36 37.35 -3.32 -6.70
CA TRP A 36 36.14 -4.09 -6.87
C TRP A 36 34.87 -3.23 -6.80
N HIS A 37 33.89 -3.55 -7.65
CA HIS A 37 32.56 -2.98 -7.58
C HIS A 37 31.58 -3.92 -6.85
N GLY A 38 32.03 -4.56 -5.78
CA GLY A 38 31.23 -5.53 -5.05
C GLY A 38 31.92 -6.00 -3.77
N LEU A 39 31.36 -7.04 -3.18
CA LEU A 39 31.73 -7.61 -1.91
C LEU A 39 32.01 -9.10 -2.08
N LEU A 40 33.14 -9.60 -1.58
CA LEU A 40 33.39 -11.05 -1.44
C LEU A 40 33.01 -11.47 -0.03
N ILE A 41 32.20 -12.51 0.09
CA ILE A 41 31.78 -13.11 1.36
C ILE A 41 32.28 -14.55 1.41
N SER A 42 33.23 -14.83 2.28
CA SER A 42 33.62 -16.20 2.63
C SER A 42 32.88 -16.65 3.87
N THR A 43 32.36 -17.86 3.84
CA THR A 43 31.75 -18.50 5.00
C THR A 43 32.57 -19.71 5.42
N HIS A 44 33.06 -19.69 6.65
CA HIS A 44 33.81 -20.77 7.27
C HIS A 44 32.91 -21.47 8.29
N VAL A 45 32.75 -22.77 8.17
CA VAL A 45 31.99 -23.58 9.13
C VAL A 45 32.91 -24.66 9.71
N HIS A 46 32.91 -24.78 11.03
CA HIS A 46 33.63 -25.79 11.78
C HIS A 46 32.63 -26.57 12.65
N ASN A 47 32.51 -27.86 12.42
CA ASN A 47 31.74 -28.72 13.28
C ASN A 47 32.52 -29.09 14.53
N GLN A 48 32.19 -28.50 15.66
CA GLN A 48 32.77 -28.75 16.97
C GLN A 48 32.01 -29.83 17.77
N SER A 49 30.90 -30.35 17.21
CA SER A 49 30.13 -31.41 17.85
C SER A 49 30.75 -32.80 17.62
N ASP A 50 30.22 -33.81 18.29
CA ASP A 50 30.59 -35.22 18.13
C ASP A 50 29.70 -35.95 17.08
N GLN A 51 28.83 -35.23 16.37
CA GLN A 51 27.90 -35.79 15.37
C GLN A 51 28.07 -35.11 14.01
N THR A 52 27.76 -35.82 12.94
CA THR A 52 27.64 -35.23 11.59
C THR A 52 26.46 -34.30 11.55
N VAL A 53 26.67 -33.08 11.09
CA VAL A 53 25.64 -32.05 10.97
C VAL A 53 25.32 -31.75 9.49
N ALA A 54 24.06 -31.79 9.12
CA ALA A 54 23.62 -31.33 7.80
C ALA A 54 23.50 -29.80 7.80
N PHE A 55 24.15 -29.16 6.85
CA PHE A 55 24.14 -27.70 6.70
C PHE A 55 23.77 -27.32 5.26
N ASP A 56 22.77 -26.46 5.12
CA ASP A 56 22.35 -25.95 3.81
C ASP A 56 22.92 -24.54 3.58
N PRO A 57 23.85 -24.35 2.63
CA PRO A 57 24.47 -23.05 2.33
C PRO A 57 23.55 -22.13 1.51
N ILE A 58 22.24 -22.14 1.73
CA ILE A 58 21.26 -21.35 0.98
C ILE A 58 21.45 -19.85 1.26
N ASP A 59 21.51 -19.08 0.19
CA ASP A 59 21.36 -17.63 0.22
C ASP A 59 19.89 -17.23 0.31
N GLN A 60 19.44 -16.88 1.50
CA GLN A 60 18.12 -16.28 1.67
C GLN A 60 18.19 -14.77 1.42
N TRP A 61 18.31 -14.38 0.16
CA TRP A 61 18.00 -12.99 -0.22
C TRP A 61 16.48 -12.82 -0.14
N LYS A 62 16.02 -11.77 0.57
CA LYS A 62 14.57 -11.43 0.59
C LYS A 62 14.03 -11.44 -0.84
N PRO A 63 12.76 -11.83 -1.06
CA PRO A 63 12.19 -12.01 -2.38
C PRO A 63 12.32 -10.71 -3.17
N VAL A 64 13.17 -10.74 -4.17
CA VAL A 64 13.21 -9.75 -5.22
C VAL A 64 12.51 -10.42 -6.39
N ASN A 65 11.51 -9.76 -6.94
CA ASN A 65 10.84 -10.25 -8.13
C ASN A 65 11.83 -10.31 -9.29
N ASP A 66 11.65 -11.29 -10.18
CA ASP A 66 12.39 -11.41 -11.44
C ASP A 66 13.91 -11.67 -11.36
N LYS A 67 14.36 -12.45 -10.39
CA LYS A 67 15.75 -12.99 -10.42
C LYS A 67 15.96 -13.84 -11.68
N LYS A 68 17.03 -13.52 -12.42
CA LYS A 68 17.45 -14.27 -13.61
C LYS A 68 18.82 -14.91 -13.37
N LYS A 69 19.02 -16.14 -13.86
CA LYS A 69 20.33 -16.79 -13.83
C LYS A 69 20.93 -16.75 -15.23
N VAL A 70 22.05 -16.08 -15.38
CA VAL A 70 22.78 -15.92 -16.63
C VAL A 70 24.22 -16.38 -16.43
N ALA A 71 24.67 -17.40 -17.15
CA ALA A 71 26.03 -17.95 -17.05
C ALA A 71 26.48 -18.25 -15.61
N GLY A 72 25.59 -18.80 -14.77
CA GLY A 72 25.87 -19.11 -13.37
C GLY A 72 25.89 -17.89 -12.41
N ILE A 73 25.56 -16.71 -12.90
CA ILE A 73 25.40 -15.46 -12.12
C ILE A 73 23.91 -15.17 -11.98
N THR A 74 23.44 -14.97 -10.76
CA THR A 74 22.06 -14.53 -10.50
C THR A 74 22.04 -13.01 -10.51
N VAL A 75 21.13 -12.42 -11.31
CA VAL A 75 20.97 -10.97 -11.45
C VAL A 75 19.52 -10.57 -11.22
N TRP A 76 19.34 -9.35 -10.69
CA TRP A 76 18.02 -8.73 -10.54
C TRP A 76 18.11 -7.21 -10.60
N ASP A 77 16.99 -6.58 -10.89
CA ASP A 77 16.84 -5.13 -10.93
C ASP A 77 16.39 -4.58 -9.58
N SER A 78 16.56 -3.29 -9.37
CA SER A 78 15.85 -2.57 -8.31
C SER A 78 14.33 -2.64 -8.53
N VAL A 79 13.57 -2.43 -7.48
CA VAL A 79 12.09 -2.43 -7.55
C VAL A 79 11.57 -1.36 -8.51
N ASP A 80 12.21 -0.19 -8.52
CA ASP A 80 11.97 0.86 -9.52
C ASP A 80 13.17 1.01 -10.46
N PRO A 81 13.03 0.69 -11.77
CA PRO A 81 14.09 0.89 -12.75
C PRO A 81 14.62 2.33 -12.85
N ALA A 82 13.83 3.33 -12.42
CA ALA A 82 14.27 4.71 -12.35
C ALA A 82 15.37 4.96 -11.31
N ASP A 83 15.55 4.07 -10.34
CA ASP A 83 16.64 4.12 -9.37
C ASP A 83 17.99 3.78 -9.99
N LYS A 84 17.98 3.18 -11.20
CA LYS A 84 19.19 2.77 -11.93
C LYS A 84 20.16 2.01 -11.05
N CYS A 85 19.69 0.96 -10.43
CA CYS A 85 20.46 0.07 -9.57
C CYS A 85 20.18 -1.37 -9.92
N GLY A 86 21.20 -2.15 -10.14
CA GLY A 86 21.11 -3.58 -10.39
C GLY A 86 22.06 -4.37 -9.48
N TYR A 87 21.73 -5.60 -9.25
CA TYR A 87 22.44 -6.49 -8.35
C TYR A 87 22.82 -7.79 -9.04
N ALA A 88 23.94 -8.36 -8.65
CA ALA A 88 24.37 -9.66 -9.10
C ALA A 88 25.02 -10.46 -7.96
N THR A 89 24.85 -11.78 -7.96
CA THR A 89 25.56 -12.69 -7.05
C THR A 89 25.99 -13.96 -7.75
N ALA A 90 27.14 -14.50 -7.35
CA ALA A 90 27.65 -15.77 -7.87
C ALA A 90 28.51 -16.48 -6.81
N TRP A 91 28.48 -17.82 -6.82
CA TRP A 91 29.49 -18.62 -6.15
C TRP A 91 30.83 -18.44 -6.84
N MET A 92 31.89 -18.35 -6.02
CA MET A 92 33.25 -18.13 -6.48
C MET A 92 34.06 -19.40 -6.28
N ASP A 93 34.67 -19.85 -7.36
CA ASP A 93 35.66 -20.96 -7.33
C ASP A 93 37.01 -20.40 -6.89
N LEU A 94 37.30 -20.56 -5.60
CA LEU A 94 38.54 -20.09 -4.97
C LEU A 94 39.30 -21.27 -4.35
N ASP A 95 40.62 -21.19 -4.34
CA ASP A 95 41.47 -22.19 -3.72
C ASP A 95 41.06 -22.44 -2.26
N GLY A 96 40.85 -23.72 -1.92
CA GLY A 96 40.42 -24.13 -0.58
C GLY A 96 38.92 -24.02 -0.30
N CYS A 97 38.14 -23.43 -1.20
CA CYS A 97 36.66 -23.33 -1.10
C CYS A 97 35.99 -24.49 -1.82
N ILE A 98 34.89 -24.96 -1.25
CA ILE A 98 33.97 -25.86 -1.94
C ILE A 98 32.96 -25.03 -2.77
N MET A 99 32.46 -25.62 -3.85
CA MET A 99 31.35 -25.07 -4.59
C MET A 99 30.04 -25.69 -4.06
N PRO A 100 29.15 -24.93 -3.39
CA PRO A 100 27.88 -25.45 -2.90
C PRO A 100 27.04 -25.98 -4.06
N GLY A 101 26.45 -27.18 -3.86
CA GLY A 101 25.45 -27.78 -4.76
C GLY A 101 24.03 -27.45 -4.30
N ASP A 102 23.06 -28.16 -4.90
CA ASP A 102 21.63 -28.03 -4.54
C ASP A 102 21.25 -28.89 -3.31
N GLU A 103 22.17 -29.72 -2.80
CA GLU A 103 21.94 -30.60 -1.65
C GLU A 103 22.67 -30.06 -0.40
N PRO A 104 22.10 -30.27 0.81
CA PRO A 104 22.76 -29.89 2.05
C PRO A 104 24.14 -30.55 2.20
N LEU A 105 25.09 -29.80 2.75
CA LEU A 105 26.42 -30.31 3.06
C LEU A 105 26.36 -31.17 4.32
N SER A 106 26.99 -32.35 4.31
CA SER A 106 27.27 -33.16 5.51
C SER A 106 28.62 -32.80 6.05
N ILE A 107 28.69 -32.24 7.27
CA ILE A 107 29.93 -31.79 7.91
C ILE A 107 30.23 -32.73 9.07
N GLU A 108 31.28 -33.51 8.93
CA GLU A 108 31.71 -34.50 9.92
C GLU A 108 32.28 -33.83 11.20
N PRO A 109 32.30 -34.54 12.36
CA PRO A 109 32.94 -34.06 13.59
C PRO A 109 34.37 -33.57 13.36
N GLY A 110 34.66 -32.34 13.77
CA GLY A 110 35.97 -31.70 13.61
C GLY A 110 36.28 -31.20 12.21
N GLN A 111 35.42 -31.46 11.22
CA GLN A 111 35.58 -30.99 9.85
C GLN A 111 35.39 -29.48 9.74
N ARG A 112 36.20 -28.85 8.87
CA ARG A 112 36.10 -27.45 8.47
C ARG A 112 35.80 -27.40 6.98
N VAL A 113 34.83 -26.57 6.61
CA VAL A 113 34.47 -26.30 5.22
C VAL A 113 34.39 -24.79 4.99
N GLU A 114 34.77 -24.38 3.80
CA GLU A 114 34.71 -22.97 3.39
C GLU A 114 34.07 -22.88 2.00
N TRP A 115 33.28 -21.87 1.78
CA TRP A 115 32.79 -21.46 0.46
C TRP A 115 32.78 -19.96 0.34
N ALA A 116 32.78 -19.45 -0.89
CA ALA A 116 32.80 -18.04 -1.16
C ALA A 116 31.73 -17.63 -2.21
N ARG A 117 31.19 -16.47 -2.05
CA ARG A 117 30.29 -15.82 -3.01
C ARG A 117 30.71 -14.37 -3.21
N ALA A 118 30.54 -13.87 -4.43
CA ALA A 118 30.65 -12.45 -4.72
C ALA A 118 29.26 -11.83 -4.90
N VAL A 119 29.12 -10.59 -4.44
CA VAL A 119 27.93 -9.75 -4.63
C VAL A 119 28.40 -8.47 -5.30
N ALA A 120 27.77 -8.09 -6.40
CA ALA A 120 28.07 -6.84 -7.10
C ALA A 120 26.82 -5.95 -7.17
N VAL A 121 27.06 -4.64 -7.12
CA VAL A 121 26.05 -3.58 -7.32
C VAL A 121 26.51 -2.70 -8.46
N GLY A 122 25.60 -2.39 -9.38
CA GLY A 122 25.86 -1.53 -10.54
C GLY A 122 24.70 -0.60 -10.83
N ALA A 123 24.87 0.34 -11.73
CA ALA A 123 23.81 1.22 -12.19
C ALA A 123 22.74 0.48 -13.04
N SER A 124 22.90 -0.84 -13.23
CA SER A 124 21.93 -1.70 -13.89
C SER A 124 22.27 -3.18 -13.65
N PRO A 125 21.33 -4.11 -13.86
CA PRO A 125 21.58 -5.55 -13.84
C PRO A 125 22.74 -5.98 -14.76
N ALA A 126 22.81 -5.42 -15.98
CA ALA A 126 23.89 -5.72 -16.92
C ALA A 126 25.26 -5.25 -16.43
N GLN A 127 25.34 -4.12 -15.73
CA GLN A 127 26.59 -3.64 -15.16
C GLN A 127 27.01 -4.49 -13.96
N ALA A 128 26.09 -4.79 -13.02
CA ALA A 128 26.36 -5.66 -11.89
C ALA A 128 26.79 -7.07 -12.35
N PHE A 129 26.11 -7.62 -13.36
CA PHE A 129 26.52 -8.87 -14.02
C PHE A 129 27.95 -8.79 -14.57
N GLY A 130 28.26 -7.69 -15.29
CA GLY A 130 29.55 -7.48 -15.93
C GLY A 130 30.71 -7.52 -14.94
N PHE A 131 30.54 -6.92 -13.76
CA PHE A 131 31.57 -6.95 -12.71
C PHE A 131 31.91 -8.39 -12.26
N LEU A 132 30.92 -9.26 -12.14
CA LEU A 132 31.14 -10.66 -11.78
C LEU A 132 31.60 -11.51 -12.96
N ALA A 133 31.10 -11.26 -14.16
CA ALA A 133 31.47 -11.98 -15.36
C ALA A 133 32.96 -11.76 -15.73
N ALA A 134 33.45 -10.54 -15.56
CA ALA A 134 34.85 -10.21 -15.77
C ALA A 134 35.84 -10.96 -14.83
N LEU A 135 35.34 -11.42 -13.67
CA LEU A 135 36.14 -12.28 -12.76
C LEU A 135 36.19 -13.74 -13.23
N LYS A 136 35.29 -14.16 -14.13
CA LYS A 136 35.09 -15.56 -14.54
C LYS A 136 35.46 -15.86 -15.96
N SER A 137 35.55 -14.88 -16.83
CA SER A 137 35.76 -15.07 -18.28
C SER A 137 36.37 -13.84 -18.94
N ASP A 138 36.94 -14.04 -20.13
CA ASP A 138 37.39 -12.94 -20.96
C ASP A 138 36.21 -12.03 -21.31
N ALA A 139 36.30 -10.76 -20.90
CA ALA A 139 35.32 -9.72 -21.12
C ALA A 139 35.84 -8.63 -22.03
N GLY A 140 34.97 -8.02 -22.81
CA GLY A 140 35.19 -6.76 -23.51
C GLY A 140 34.27 -5.67 -22.95
N THR A 141 34.44 -4.45 -23.41
CA THR A 141 33.70 -3.28 -22.95
C THR A 141 32.76 -2.79 -24.06
N LEU A 142 31.47 -2.68 -23.76
CA LEU A 142 30.49 -1.97 -24.59
C LEU A 142 30.33 -0.56 -24.04
N THR A 143 30.68 0.46 -24.85
CA THR A 143 30.50 1.88 -24.50
C THR A 143 29.54 2.54 -25.48
N GLY A 144 28.78 3.52 -25.01
CA GLY A 144 27.89 4.20 -25.98
C GLY A 144 27.09 5.35 -25.42
N VAL A 145 26.27 5.90 -26.31
CA VAL A 145 25.33 6.99 -26.00
C VAL A 145 23.99 6.70 -26.67
N VAL A 146 22.93 6.83 -25.89
CA VAL A 146 21.56 6.92 -26.42
C VAL A 146 21.20 8.41 -26.50
N SER A 147 20.87 8.91 -27.70
CA SER A 147 20.55 10.31 -27.94
C SER A 147 19.29 10.46 -28.77
N ASP A 148 18.72 11.65 -28.78
CA ASP A 148 17.68 12.01 -29.74
C ASP A 148 18.30 12.51 -31.07
N SER A 149 17.41 12.89 -32.00
CA SER A 149 17.83 13.41 -33.33
C SER A 149 18.59 14.73 -33.27
N THR A 150 18.57 15.44 -32.13
CA THR A 150 19.34 16.69 -31.93
C THR A 150 20.69 16.41 -31.27
N GLY A 151 20.98 15.18 -30.88
CA GLY A 151 22.18 14.79 -30.18
C GLY A 151 22.09 14.88 -28.63
N SER A 152 20.94 15.31 -28.09
CA SER A 152 20.70 15.32 -26.62
C SER A 152 20.59 13.92 -26.07
N GLY A 153 21.28 13.64 -24.95
CA GLY A 153 21.25 12.33 -24.32
C GLY A 153 19.87 11.95 -23.74
N ILE A 154 19.49 10.69 -23.92
CA ILE A 154 18.24 10.14 -23.40
C ILE A 154 18.54 9.28 -22.17
N GLY A 155 18.56 9.91 -21.00
CA GLY A 155 18.82 9.22 -19.74
C GLY A 155 17.69 8.31 -19.24
N THR A 156 16.48 8.41 -19.82
CA THR A 156 15.32 7.58 -19.48
C THR A 156 15.25 6.26 -20.26
N ALA A 157 16.12 6.10 -21.25
CA ALA A 157 16.16 4.90 -22.08
C ALA A 157 16.55 3.64 -21.27
N SER A 158 16.16 2.50 -21.78
CA SER A 158 16.63 1.18 -21.35
C SER A 158 17.21 0.41 -22.52
N LEU A 159 18.27 -0.34 -22.27
CA LEU A 159 18.89 -1.25 -23.23
C LEU A 159 18.62 -2.70 -22.79
N THR A 160 18.10 -3.52 -23.67
CA THR A 160 18.01 -4.97 -23.46
C THR A 160 19.06 -5.66 -24.31
N LEU A 161 20.04 -6.26 -23.63
CA LEU A 161 21.14 -6.99 -24.28
C LEU A 161 20.77 -8.48 -24.29
N LYS A 162 20.56 -9.04 -25.48
CA LYS A 162 20.18 -10.44 -25.66
C LYS A 162 21.36 -11.25 -26.22
N ARG A 163 21.60 -12.43 -25.64
CA ARG A 163 22.54 -13.43 -26.12
C ARG A 163 21.95 -14.82 -25.96
N GLY A 164 21.54 -15.47 -27.06
CA GLY A 164 20.73 -16.67 -27.01
C GLY A 164 19.41 -16.41 -26.28
N GLU A 165 19.09 -17.25 -25.29
CA GLU A 165 17.88 -17.10 -24.48
C GLU A 165 18.04 -16.11 -23.32
N SER A 166 19.25 -15.63 -23.06
CA SER A 166 19.53 -14.72 -21.95
C SER A 166 19.34 -13.27 -22.34
N ALA A 167 18.72 -12.47 -21.46
CA ALA A 167 18.53 -11.04 -21.63
C ALA A 167 18.90 -10.28 -20.35
N LEU A 168 19.74 -9.25 -20.49
CA LEU A 168 20.15 -8.36 -19.41
C LEU A 168 19.68 -6.94 -19.70
N THR A 169 19.26 -6.22 -18.68
CA THR A 169 18.86 -4.82 -18.79
C THR A 169 19.99 -3.90 -18.36
N ALA A 170 20.21 -2.83 -19.14
CA ALA A 170 21.13 -1.75 -18.81
C ALA A 170 20.42 -0.40 -18.87
N TYR A 171 20.87 0.53 -18.04
CA TYR A 171 20.37 1.91 -18.00
C TYR A 171 21.52 2.87 -18.28
N PRO A 172 21.33 3.85 -19.21
CA PRO A 172 22.30 4.91 -19.39
C PRO A 172 22.23 5.91 -18.22
N ASP A 173 23.26 6.71 -18.05
CA ASP A 173 23.27 7.83 -17.13
C ASP A 173 22.30 8.97 -17.60
N LYS A 174 22.28 10.09 -16.86
CA LYS A 174 21.42 11.25 -17.19
C LYS A 174 21.73 11.87 -18.56
N ASP A 175 22.95 11.68 -19.06
CA ASP A 175 23.43 12.20 -20.35
C ASP A 175 23.33 11.15 -21.48
N GLY A 176 22.62 10.04 -21.23
CA GLY A 176 22.41 8.96 -22.18
C GLY A 176 23.62 8.03 -22.35
N ARG A 177 24.70 8.19 -21.55
CA ARG A 177 25.94 7.40 -21.67
C ARG A 177 25.87 6.11 -20.88
N PHE A 178 26.56 5.08 -21.37
CA PHE A 178 26.70 3.81 -20.65
C PHE A 178 28.04 3.15 -20.92
N THR A 179 28.49 2.35 -19.95
CA THR A 179 29.70 1.51 -20.06
C THR A 179 29.40 0.18 -19.37
N LEU A 180 29.57 -0.93 -20.10
CA LEU A 180 29.24 -2.28 -19.63
C LEU A 180 30.40 -3.23 -19.94
N GLN A 181 30.81 -4.03 -18.98
CA GLN A 181 31.69 -5.18 -19.20
C GLN A 181 30.83 -6.40 -19.55
N LEU A 182 31.10 -7.07 -20.65
CA LEU A 182 30.33 -8.20 -21.12
C LEU A 182 31.25 -9.31 -21.64
N PRO A 183 30.91 -10.59 -21.44
CA PRO A 183 31.63 -11.70 -22.07
C PRO A 183 31.70 -11.52 -23.59
N ALA A 184 32.84 -11.86 -24.18
CA ALA A 184 33.04 -11.78 -25.63
C ALA A 184 31.96 -12.57 -26.39
N GLY A 185 31.45 -12.03 -27.50
CA GLY A 185 30.43 -12.66 -28.33
C GLY A 185 29.46 -11.68 -28.99
N GLU A 186 28.49 -12.23 -29.71
CA GLU A 186 27.46 -11.46 -30.41
C GLU A 186 26.28 -11.17 -29.49
N TYR A 187 25.78 -9.93 -29.53
CA TYR A 187 24.62 -9.44 -28.80
C TYR A 187 23.65 -8.70 -29.73
N GLU A 188 22.35 -8.97 -29.54
CA GLU A 188 21.29 -8.09 -30.00
C GLU A 188 20.99 -7.06 -28.90
N VAL A 189 21.10 -5.78 -29.20
CA VAL A 189 20.81 -4.70 -28.28
C VAL A 189 19.56 -3.96 -28.74
N GLU A 190 18.49 -4.07 -27.97
CA GLU A 190 17.26 -3.33 -28.18
C GLU A 190 17.23 -2.15 -27.25
N VAL A 191 17.11 -0.93 -27.83
CA VAL A 191 16.99 0.34 -27.08
C VAL A 191 15.55 0.79 -27.09
N ARG A 192 14.99 1.04 -25.91
CA ARG A 192 13.62 1.52 -25.73
C ARG A 192 13.59 2.80 -24.88
N ASP A 193 12.70 3.70 -25.22
CA ASP A 193 12.32 4.85 -24.41
C ASP A 193 10.82 5.11 -24.60
N ARG A 194 10.16 5.68 -23.59
CA ARG A 194 8.72 5.93 -23.65
C ARG A 194 8.39 6.92 -24.77
N GLY A 195 7.30 6.68 -25.48
CA GLY A 195 6.84 7.54 -26.55
C GLY A 195 7.70 7.49 -27.82
N ARG A 196 8.76 6.70 -27.85
CA ARG A 196 9.66 6.56 -29.00
C ARG A 196 9.56 5.18 -29.63
N SER A 197 9.85 5.07 -30.93
CA SER A 197 9.97 3.77 -31.58
C SER A 197 11.21 3.01 -31.08
N PRO A 198 11.13 1.71 -30.77
CA PRO A 198 12.29 0.93 -30.38
C PRO A 198 13.35 0.89 -31.48
N LEU A 199 14.62 0.80 -31.06
CA LEU A 199 15.76 0.67 -31.97
C LEU A 199 16.53 -0.61 -31.65
N THR A 200 16.80 -1.46 -32.66
CA THR A 200 17.60 -2.68 -32.47
C THR A 200 18.93 -2.57 -33.21
N ARG A 201 20.02 -3.04 -32.60
CA ARG A 201 21.37 -3.11 -33.16
C ARG A 201 22.02 -4.44 -32.77
N ASN A 202 22.80 -5.01 -33.70
CA ASN A 202 23.68 -6.12 -33.40
C ASN A 202 25.10 -5.58 -33.14
N VAL A 203 25.73 -6.06 -32.08
CA VAL A 203 27.09 -5.69 -31.69
C VAL A 203 27.91 -6.94 -31.39
N VAL A 204 29.21 -6.90 -31.69
CA VAL A 204 30.16 -7.98 -31.35
C VAL A 204 31.10 -7.44 -30.28
N ILE A 205 31.09 -8.07 -29.12
CA ILE A 205 32.00 -7.76 -28.04
C ILE A 205 33.28 -8.57 -28.22
N VAL A 206 34.39 -7.90 -28.29
CA VAL A 206 35.73 -8.50 -28.40
C VAL A 206 36.41 -8.45 -27.05
N ALA A 207 37.01 -9.57 -26.65
CA ALA A 207 37.76 -9.66 -25.37
C ALA A 207 38.87 -8.62 -25.30
N ASN A 208 38.96 -7.95 -24.15
CA ASN A 208 39.94 -6.90 -23.84
C ASN A 208 39.94 -5.70 -24.80
N ASP A 209 38.83 -5.50 -25.55
CA ASP A 209 38.67 -4.37 -26.46
C ASP A 209 37.37 -3.60 -26.14
N SER A 210 37.25 -2.39 -26.70
CA SER A 210 36.07 -1.50 -26.54
C SER A 210 35.25 -1.45 -27.81
N THR A 211 33.97 -1.84 -27.73
CA THR A 211 33.00 -1.78 -28.81
C THR A 211 32.09 -0.55 -28.62
N PRO A 212 32.07 0.44 -29.53
CA PRO A 212 31.17 1.59 -29.41
C PRO A 212 29.75 1.28 -29.92
N LEU A 213 28.73 1.82 -29.28
CA LEU A 213 27.35 1.78 -29.72
C LEU A 213 26.71 3.17 -29.63
N MET A 214 26.39 3.75 -30.80
CA MET A 214 25.64 5.01 -30.90
C MET A 214 24.18 4.72 -31.28
N ALA A 215 23.22 5.08 -30.42
CA ALA A 215 21.81 4.87 -30.61
C ALA A 215 21.08 6.22 -30.69
N SER A 216 20.69 6.64 -31.90
CA SER A 216 19.87 7.84 -32.11
C SER A 216 18.41 7.43 -32.28
N MET A 217 17.53 7.98 -31.45
CA MET A 217 16.09 7.72 -31.44
C MET A 217 15.33 8.94 -31.98
N ASN A 218 14.11 8.71 -32.52
CA ASN A 218 13.20 9.77 -32.94
C ASN A 218 12.65 10.59 -31.76
N ALA A 219 11.94 11.71 -32.04
CA ALA A 219 11.27 12.50 -31.03
C ALA A 219 10.16 11.70 -30.31
N PRO A 220 9.88 11.92 -29.02
CA PRO A 220 8.81 11.22 -28.33
C PRO A 220 7.44 11.76 -28.72
N ALA A 221 6.45 10.88 -28.74
CA ALA A 221 5.06 11.29 -28.65
C ALA A 221 4.72 11.54 -27.17
N LYS A 222 4.09 12.68 -26.86
CA LYS A 222 3.73 13.05 -25.48
C LYS A 222 2.41 13.81 -25.41
N ILE A 223 1.85 13.82 -24.20
CA ILE A 223 0.68 14.62 -23.86
C ILE A 223 1.09 15.59 -22.77
N ASP A 224 0.86 16.88 -23.03
CA ASP A 224 1.05 17.96 -22.06
C ASP A 224 -0.30 18.26 -21.38
N PHE A 225 -0.37 18.02 -20.06
CA PHE A 225 -1.56 18.24 -19.27
C PHE A 225 -1.54 19.63 -18.63
N ASP A 226 -2.73 20.26 -18.57
CA ASP A 226 -3.00 21.48 -17.79
C ASP A 226 -4.38 21.33 -17.11
N ILE A 227 -4.35 20.78 -15.90
CA ILE A 227 -5.54 20.47 -15.11
C ILE A 227 -5.68 21.50 -13.98
N ARG A 228 -6.86 22.11 -13.90
CA ARG A 228 -7.14 23.20 -12.96
C ARG A 228 -8.43 22.97 -12.20
N ASP A 229 -8.57 23.61 -11.04
CA ASP A 229 -9.84 23.71 -10.32
C ASP A 229 -10.77 24.76 -10.92
N ALA A 230 -11.96 24.94 -10.32
CA ALA A 230 -12.94 25.93 -10.74
C ALA A 230 -12.46 27.40 -10.58
N HIS A 231 -11.41 27.63 -9.80
CA HIS A 231 -10.80 28.94 -9.60
C HIS A 231 -9.57 29.18 -10.49
N GLY A 232 -9.25 28.23 -11.38
CA GLY A 232 -8.10 28.29 -12.28
C GLY A 232 -6.76 27.93 -11.62
N ARG A 233 -6.75 27.42 -10.38
CA ARG A 233 -5.54 26.95 -9.70
C ARG A 233 -5.14 25.58 -10.26
N SER A 234 -3.84 25.38 -10.46
CA SER A 234 -3.29 24.05 -10.75
C SER A 234 -3.45 23.15 -9.53
N ILE A 235 -4.01 21.97 -9.70
CA ILE A 235 -4.28 21.03 -8.59
C ILE A 235 -3.64 19.68 -8.82
N PRO A 236 -3.32 18.92 -7.75
CA PRO A 236 -2.91 17.52 -7.88
C PRO A 236 -3.94 16.71 -8.65
N CYS A 237 -3.51 15.77 -9.48
CA CYS A 237 -4.47 14.92 -10.19
C CYS A 237 -3.89 13.57 -10.59
N LYS A 238 -4.77 12.60 -10.74
CA LYS A 238 -4.50 11.28 -11.27
C LYS A 238 -5.02 11.17 -12.70
N VAL A 239 -4.16 10.75 -13.61
CA VAL A 239 -4.51 10.47 -15.01
C VAL A 239 -4.43 8.98 -15.27
N GLN A 240 -5.47 8.42 -15.87
CA GLN A 240 -5.55 7.02 -16.26
C GLN A 240 -5.59 6.90 -17.78
N PHE A 241 -4.89 5.91 -18.30
CA PHE A 241 -4.81 5.61 -19.72
C PHE A 241 -5.43 4.25 -20.02
N LYS A 242 -6.38 4.20 -20.93
CA LYS A 242 -6.93 2.96 -21.48
C LYS A 242 -6.74 2.96 -22.99
N GLY A 243 -5.95 2.03 -23.50
CA GLY A 243 -5.81 1.83 -24.94
C GLY A 243 -7.12 1.38 -25.58
N LEU A 244 -7.41 1.89 -26.76
CA LEU A 244 -8.60 1.56 -27.55
C LEU A 244 -8.21 0.95 -28.89
N ASP A 245 -9.11 0.20 -29.45
CA ASP A 245 -8.92 -0.52 -30.71
C ASP A 245 -7.66 -1.42 -30.63
N ASP A 246 -6.69 -1.26 -31.52
CA ASP A 246 -5.43 -2.01 -31.52
C ASP A 246 -4.35 -1.42 -30.59
N THR A 247 -4.64 -0.30 -29.92
CA THR A 247 -3.71 0.35 -29.01
C THR A 247 -3.69 -0.35 -27.66
N LYS A 248 -2.52 -0.83 -27.23
CA LYS A 248 -2.36 -1.41 -25.91
C LYS A 248 -2.40 -0.32 -24.82
N THR A 249 -3.03 -0.62 -23.70
CA THR A 249 -2.90 0.22 -22.50
C THR A 249 -1.42 0.32 -22.11
N PRO A 250 -0.87 1.54 -21.92
CA PRO A 250 0.54 1.69 -21.63
C PRO A 250 0.87 1.21 -20.22
N ASN A 251 2.05 0.64 -20.04
CA ASN A 251 2.64 0.44 -18.73
C ASN A 251 3.60 1.62 -18.45
N LEU A 252 3.20 2.51 -17.56
CA LEU A 252 3.94 3.72 -17.21
C LEU A 252 4.99 3.51 -16.11
N GLY A 253 5.06 2.32 -15.53
CA GLY A 253 6.07 1.98 -14.52
C GLY A 253 5.58 1.04 -13.44
N PRO A 254 6.40 0.82 -12.40
CA PRO A 254 6.08 -0.06 -11.28
C PRO A 254 4.92 0.49 -10.44
N ALA A 255 4.21 -0.41 -9.76
CA ALA A 255 3.03 -0.07 -8.98
C ALA A 255 3.27 0.89 -7.79
N ASN A 256 4.52 1.08 -7.39
CA ASN A 256 4.93 1.86 -6.23
C ASN A 256 5.42 3.29 -6.54
N ARG A 257 5.30 3.78 -7.77
CA ARG A 257 5.78 5.10 -8.19
C ARG A 257 4.62 6.00 -8.63
N ALA A 258 4.54 7.24 -8.12
CA ALA A 258 3.48 8.19 -8.49
C ALA A 258 3.60 8.67 -9.94
N HIS A 259 4.78 9.12 -10.35
CA HIS A 259 5.03 9.60 -11.71
C HIS A 259 5.11 8.44 -12.73
N GLY A 260 3.99 7.70 -12.82
CA GLY A 260 3.77 6.58 -13.70
C GLY A 260 3.79 5.22 -13.02
N CYS A 261 2.61 4.69 -12.71
CA CYS A 261 2.37 3.37 -12.15
C CYS A 261 1.36 2.61 -13.01
N VAL A 262 1.76 1.48 -13.58
CA VAL A 262 0.93 0.64 -14.44
C VAL A 262 0.25 1.49 -15.55
N ASP A 263 -1.05 1.71 -15.48
CA ASP A 263 -1.83 2.51 -16.43
C ASP A 263 -2.14 3.94 -15.95
N GLN A 264 -1.51 4.39 -14.87
CA GLN A 264 -1.81 5.66 -14.20
C GLN A 264 -0.57 6.54 -14.08
N TYR A 265 -0.81 7.85 -14.01
CA TYR A 265 0.17 8.86 -13.67
C TYR A 265 -0.43 9.79 -12.61
N HIS A 266 0.21 9.88 -11.45
CA HIS A 266 -0.16 10.76 -10.36
C HIS A 266 0.77 11.97 -10.36
N SER A 267 0.22 13.16 -10.32
CA SER A 267 1.02 14.40 -10.32
C SER A 267 0.61 15.30 -9.17
N GLU A 268 1.60 15.83 -8.46
CA GLU A 268 1.42 16.82 -7.38
C GLU A 268 0.91 18.18 -7.89
N LYS A 269 0.80 18.35 -9.19
CA LYS A 269 0.32 19.58 -9.83
C LYS A 269 -0.39 19.27 -11.15
N GLY A 270 -1.25 20.19 -11.60
CA GLY A 270 -2.03 19.99 -12.82
C GLY A 270 -1.25 20.16 -14.13
N ALA A 271 -0.07 20.81 -14.11
CA ALA A 271 0.75 21.05 -15.29
C ALA A 271 1.94 20.08 -15.33
N PHE A 272 1.90 19.10 -16.26
CA PHE A 272 2.93 18.07 -16.42
C PHE A 272 2.84 17.40 -17.80
N SER A 273 3.86 16.62 -18.15
CA SER A 273 3.93 15.89 -19.43
C SER A 273 4.03 14.38 -19.21
N VAL A 274 3.32 13.60 -20.03
CA VAL A 274 3.44 12.14 -20.04
C VAL A 274 3.79 11.65 -21.44
N GLN A 275 4.91 10.95 -21.57
CA GLN A 275 5.28 10.27 -22.80
C GLN A 275 4.59 8.93 -22.88
N VAL A 276 3.88 8.67 -23.97
CA VAL A 276 3.22 7.40 -24.27
C VAL A 276 3.39 7.03 -25.73
N THR A 277 3.30 5.75 -26.05
CA THR A 277 3.35 5.28 -27.44
C THR A 277 2.22 5.89 -28.26
N PRO A 278 2.46 6.20 -29.54
CA PRO A 278 1.39 6.65 -30.46
C PRO A 278 0.23 5.66 -30.45
N GLY A 279 -1.00 6.18 -30.52
CA GLY A 279 -2.20 5.36 -30.51
C GLY A 279 -3.45 6.10 -30.07
N LYS A 280 -4.55 5.36 -29.95
CA LYS A 280 -5.85 5.87 -29.52
C LYS A 280 -6.12 5.52 -28.05
N TYR A 281 -6.39 6.50 -27.25
CA TYR A 281 -6.56 6.34 -25.81
C TYR A 281 -7.85 6.98 -25.31
N GLN A 282 -8.49 6.30 -24.35
CA GLN A 282 -9.39 6.96 -23.42
C GLN A 282 -8.57 7.44 -22.23
N ILE A 283 -8.58 8.74 -21.99
CA ILE A 283 -7.95 9.36 -20.83
C ILE A 283 -9.03 9.73 -19.83
N THR A 284 -8.84 9.34 -18.57
CA THR A 284 -9.68 9.76 -17.44
C THR A 284 -8.81 10.52 -16.45
N VAL A 285 -9.25 11.70 -15.99
CA VAL A 285 -8.57 12.51 -14.98
C VAL A 285 -9.48 12.69 -13.78
N THR A 286 -8.95 12.46 -12.57
CA THR A 286 -9.66 12.57 -11.29
C THR A 286 -8.83 13.29 -10.25
N HIS A 287 -9.49 13.83 -9.21
CA HIS A 287 -8.90 14.39 -8.00
C HIS A 287 -9.74 13.95 -6.78
N GLY A 288 -9.62 12.67 -6.41
CA GLY A 288 -10.40 12.09 -5.32
C GLY A 288 -11.91 12.01 -5.56
N ILE A 289 -12.62 11.67 -4.49
CA ILE A 289 -14.07 11.35 -4.52
C ILE A 289 -14.99 12.57 -4.35
N GLU A 290 -14.46 13.75 -4.16
CA GLU A 290 -15.26 14.99 -4.04
C GLU A 290 -15.34 15.76 -5.34
N TYR A 291 -14.48 15.47 -6.31
CA TYR A 291 -14.35 16.22 -7.56
C TYR A 291 -14.99 15.52 -8.75
N SER A 292 -15.41 16.31 -9.72
CA SER A 292 -15.80 15.82 -11.05
C SER A 292 -14.66 15.09 -11.72
N HIS A 293 -14.97 14.33 -12.78
CA HIS A 293 -13.93 13.71 -13.62
C HIS A 293 -13.93 14.32 -15.02
N LEU A 294 -12.78 14.19 -15.69
CA LEU A 294 -12.65 14.42 -17.13
C LEU A 294 -12.46 13.09 -17.83
N ARG A 295 -13.20 12.85 -18.91
CA ARG A 295 -13.03 11.67 -19.74
C ARG A 295 -13.07 12.06 -21.20
N ARG A 296 -11.99 11.78 -21.94
CA ARG A 296 -11.90 12.08 -23.39
C ARG A 296 -11.19 10.96 -24.13
N ILE A 297 -11.59 10.75 -25.38
CA ILE A 297 -10.88 9.90 -26.33
C ILE A 297 -9.97 10.79 -27.17
N ILE A 298 -8.70 10.42 -27.25
CA ILE A 298 -7.69 11.14 -28.04
C ILE A 298 -6.97 10.18 -29.00
N GLU A 299 -6.39 10.73 -30.04
CA GLU A 299 -5.47 10.05 -30.93
C GLU A 299 -4.12 10.76 -30.91
N LEU A 300 -3.09 10.07 -30.41
CA LEU A 300 -1.74 10.57 -30.33
C LEU A 300 -0.92 10.06 -31.51
N ARG A 301 -0.40 10.96 -32.33
CA ARG A 301 0.44 10.63 -33.48
C ARG A 301 1.91 10.51 -33.10
N PRO A 302 2.71 9.75 -33.88
CA PRO A 302 4.16 9.72 -33.70
C PRO A 302 4.79 11.12 -33.69
N GLU A 303 5.77 11.31 -32.82
CA GLU A 303 6.59 12.55 -32.77
C GLU A 303 5.78 13.84 -32.55
N THR A 304 4.59 13.74 -31.95
CA THR A 304 3.74 14.91 -31.68
C THR A 304 3.56 15.15 -30.19
N THR A 305 3.30 16.40 -29.85
CA THR A 305 2.78 16.82 -28.55
C THR A 305 1.29 17.11 -28.69
N LEU A 306 0.48 16.52 -27.81
CA LEU A 306 -0.95 16.80 -27.71
C LEU A 306 -1.23 17.56 -26.42
N GLU A 307 -1.92 18.69 -26.52
CA GLU A 307 -2.37 19.46 -25.35
C GLU A 307 -3.66 18.88 -24.80
N PHE A 308 -3.69 18.61 -23.47
CA PHE A 308 -4.86 18.12 -22.76
C PHE A 308 -5.15 19.01 -21.54
N GLY A 309 -5.93 20.05 -21.76
CA GLY A 309 -6.39 20.96 -20.72
C GLY A 309 -7.78 20.59 -20.19
N GLY A 310 -8.06 20.92 -18.93
CA GLY A 310 -9.40 20.74 -18.37
C GLY A 310 -9.56 21.25 -16.95
N GLN A 311 -10.82 21.28 -16.50
CA GLN A 311 -11.20 21.71 -15.17
C GLN A 311 -11.85 20.58 -14.40
N LEU A 312 -11.42 20.38 -13.15
CA LEU A 312 -12.08 19.53 -12.16
C LEU A 312 -12.78 20.45 -11.14
N THR A 313 -14.03 20.18 -10.87
CA THR A 313 -14.85 20.98 -9.95
C THR A 313 -15.21 20.15 -8.74
N ARG A 314 -15.01 20.68 -7.51
CA ARG A 314 -15.50 20.07 -6.28
C ARG A 314 -17.02 20.05 -6.33
N LEU A 315 -17.61 18.87 -6.34
CA LEU A 315 -19.05 18.65 -6.49
C LEU A 315 -19.70 18.29 -5.16
N VAL A 316 -19.02 17.55 -4.31
CA VAL A 316 -19.50 17.14 -2.99
C VAL A 316 -19.19 18.24 -1.98
N ASP A 317 -20.20 18.69 -1.26
CA ASP A 317 -20.05 19.64 -0.16
C ASP A 317 -19.73 18.89 1.13
N THR A 318 -18.45 18.91 1.51
CA THR A 318 -17.93 18.32 2.74
C THR A 318 -17.55 19.39 3.77
N THR A 319 -18.09 20.62 3.63
CA THR A 319 -17.83 21.72 4.58
C THR A 319 -18.07 21.28 6.03
N GLY A 320 -17.09 21.51 6.89
CA GLY A 320 -17.13 21.07 8.30
C GLY A 320 -16.67 19.63 8.53
N TRP A 321 -16.08 18.99 7.51
CA TRP A 321 -15.49 17.66 7.60
C TRP A 321 -14.13 17.61 6.90
N VAL A 322 -13.25 16.80 7.42
CA VAL A 322 -11.91 16.57 6.88
C VAL A 322 -11.75 15.09 6.53
N SER A 323 -11.28 14.82 5.32
CA SER A 323 -10.94 13.46 4.88
C SER A 323 -9.60 13.03 5.49
N THR A 324 -9.57 11.80 6.03
CA THR A 324 -8.41 11.29 6.75
C THR A 324 -8.03 9.88 6.30
N ASP A 325 -6.74 9.57 6.45
CA ASP A 325 -6.21 8.21 6.39
C ASP A 325 -5.21 8.01 7.53
N PHE A 326 -5.62 7.27 8.57
CA PHE A 326 -4.84 7.09 9.80
C PHE A 326 -3.90 5.88 9.75
N HIS A 327 -3.78 5.21 8.57
CA HIS A 327 -2.89 4.08 8.39
C HIS A 327 -2.39 3.98 6.95
N ASN A 328 -1.12 4.30 6.75
CA ASN A 328 -0.45 4.22 5.46
C ASN A 328 1.07 4.13 5.64
N HIS A 329 1.78 3.64 4.62
CA HIS A 329 3.20 3.35 4.66
C HIS A 329 3.97 3.94 3.49
N SER A 330 5.26 4.19 3.74
CA SER A 330 6.27 4.54 2.74
C SER A 330 7.60 3.81 3.01
N THR A 331 8.65 4.11 2.29
CA THR A 331 9.95 3.42 2.40
C THR A 331 10.60 3.35 3.80
N PRO A 332 10.33 4.23 4.77
CA PRO A 332 10.80 4.03 6.14
C PRO A 332 10.25 2.77 6.81
N SER A 333 9.11 2.25 6.36
CA SER A 333 8.63 0.90 6.71
C SER A 333 9.45 -0.16 5.98
N GLY A 334 9.92 -1.17 6.71
CA GLY A 334 10.85 -2.17 6.17
C GLY A 334 10.28 -3.11 5.11
N ASP A 335 8.97 -3.12 4.91
CA ASP A 335 8.23 -3.95 3.95
C ASP A 335 7.61 -3.15 2.79
N ASN A 336 7.86 -1.85 2.72
CA ASN A 336 7.32 -0.96 1.69
C ASN A 336 8.42 -0.42 0.75
N ASN A 337 8.10 -0.41 -0.56
CA ASN A 337 8.99 0.12 -1.60
C ASN A 337 8.46 1.42 -2.22
N THR A 338 7.33 1.95 -1.74
CA THR A 338 6.81 3.24 -2.18
C THR A 338 7.59 4.36 -1.49
N LYS A 339 8.30 5.19 -2.24
CA LYS A 339 9.04 6.32 -1.68
C LYS A 339 8.07 7.27 -0.98
N THR A 340 8.56 7.98 0.05
CA THR A 340 7.75 8.93 0.80
C THR A 340 7.12 10.01 -0.10
N ASP A 341 7.89 10.58 -1.03
CA ASP A 341 7.37 11.57 -1.99
C ASP A 341 6.24 10.95 -2.85
N ASP A 342 6.40 9.72 -3.33
CA ASP A 342 5.40 9.02 -4.14
C ASP A 342 4.12 8.73 -3.34
N ARG A 343 4.23 8.38 -2.05
CA ARG A 343 3.08 8.17 -1.16
C ARG A 343 2.33 9.49 -0.93
N ILE A 344 3.02 10.57 -0.66
CA ILE A 344 2.43 11.89 -0.45
C ILE A 344 1.69 12.35 -1.71
N ILE A 345 2.28 12.20 -2.89
CA ILE A 345 1.61 12.51 -4.17
C ILE A 345 0.36 11.64 -4.35
N ASN A 346 0.46 10.34 -4.05
CA ASN A 346 -0.67 9.41 -4.15
C ASN A 346 -1.86 9.80 -3.25
N LEU A 347 -1.60 10.27 -2.04
CA LEU A 347 -2.62 10.78 -1.12
C LEU A 347 -3.21 12.12 -1.59
N ALA A 348 -2.36 13.04 -2.06
CA ALA A 348 -2.78 14.36 -2.54
C ALA A 348 -3.69 14.29 -3.77
N VAL A 349 -3.41 13.39 -4.74
CA VAL A 349 -4.27 13.23 -5.93
C VAL A 349 -5.63 12.61 -5.60
N GLU A 350 -5.76 11.96 -4.44
CA GLU A 350 -7.01 11.44 -3.90
C GLU A 350 -7.67 12.42 -2.92
N GLN A 351 -7.08 13.59 -2.69
CA GLN A 351 -7.59 14.61 -1.77
C GLN A 351 -7.79 14.07 -0.34
N VAL A 352 -6.75 13.42 0.20
CA VAL A 352 -6.76 13.05 1.63
C VAL A 352 -6.06 14.16 2.41
N GLU A 353 -6.81 14.83 3.30
CA GLU A 353 -6.43 16.14 3.87
C GLU A 353 -5.64 16.02 5.17
N PHE A 354 -5.90 15.00 6.00
CA PHE A 354 -5.17 14.77 7.24
C PHE A 354 -4.65 13.34 7.29
N VAL A 355 -3.32 13.21 7.33
CA VAL A 355 -2.62 11.93 7.23
C VAL A 355 -1.48 11.86 8.24
N PRO A 356 -1.67 11.26 9.43
CA PRO A 356 -0.55 10.93 10.31
C PRO A 356 0.38 9.93 9.64
N THR A 357 1.68 10.03 9.91
CA THR A 357 2.61 8.98 9.48
C THR A 357 2.46 7.74 10.36
N THR A 358 2.53 6.55 9.76
CA THR A 358 2.35 5.29 10.49
C THR A 358 3.32 4.21 10.02
N GLU A 359 4.59 4.58 9.89
CA GLU A 359 5.66 3.65 9.50
C GLU A 359 5.89 2.57 10.55
N HIS A 360 6.20 1.34 10.14
CA HIS A 360 6.46 0.22 11.04
C HIS A 360 7.60 0.50 12.01
N ASN A 361 7.28 0.51 13.31
CA ASN A 361 8.23 0.62 14.43
C ASN A 361 9.22 1.80 14.30
N ARG A 362 8.85 2.85 13.57
CA ARG A 362 9.70 4.01 13.30
C ARG A 362 8.90 5.30 13.32
N LEU A 363 9.44 6.32 13.98
CA LEU A 363 8.89 7.68 13.91
C LEU A 363 9.48 8.40 12.68
N TYR A 364 8.63 8.95 11.85
CA TYR A 364 9.06 9.67 10.65
C TYR A 364 8.21 10.91 10.42
N ASP A 365 8.83 12.02 9.99
CA ASP A 365 8.14 13.27 9.73
C ASP A 365 8.03 13.52 8.21
N TRP A 366 6.81 13.61 7.72
CA TRP A 366 6.54 13.90 6.31
C TRP A 366 6.52 15.39 5.97
N THR A 367 6.51 16.28 6.96
CA THR A 367 6.42 17.73 6.73
C THR A 367 7.46 18.26 5.73
N PRO A 368 8.76 17.89 5.83
CA PRO A 368 9.75 18.36 4.85
C PRO A 368 9.50 17.88 3.42
N HIS A 369 8.88 16.71 3.25
CA HIS A 369 8.52 16.16 1.94
C HIS A 369 7.31 16.90 1.36
N ILE A 370 6.27 17.15 2.17
CA ILE A 370 5.07 17.91 1.80
C ILE A 370 5.46 19.32 1.34
N GLU A 371 6.32 20.01 2.10
CA GLU A 371 6.85 21.34 1.73
C GLU A 371 7.65 21.32 0.43
N LYS A 372 8.55 20.36 0.27
CA LYS A 372 9.35 20.16 -0.95
C LYS A 372 8.48 19.97 -2.19
N LEU A 373 7.38 19.23 -2.06
CA LEU A 373 6.43 18.95 -3.13
C LEU A 373 5.45 20.12 -3.38
N GLY A 374 5.42 21.12 -2.50
CA GLY A 374 4.50 22.25 -2.59
C GLY A 374 3.05 21.91 -2.23
N LEU A 375 2.84 20.87 -1.40
CA LEU A 375 1.53 20.32 -1.05
C LEU A 375 1.01 20.73 0.34
N ALA A 376 1.63 21.72 1.00
CA ALA A 376 1.21 22.20 2.33
C ALA A 376 -0.19 22.84 2.35
N GLN A 377 -0.77 23.18 1.19
CA GLN A 377 -2.16 23.64 1.07
C GLN A 377 -3.14 22.52 0.75
N GLU A 378 -2.65 21.30 0.53
CA GLU A 378 -3.43 20.13 0.13
C GLU A 378 -3.57 19.10 1.26
N MET A 379 -2.59 19.06 2.21
CA MET A 379 -2.62 18.12 3.31
C MET A 379 -1.81 18.56 4.52
N LEU A 380 -2.28 18.07 5.70
CA LEU A 380 -1.55 18.13 6.97
C LEU A 380 -1.10 16.72 7.38
N SER A 381 0.13 16.61 7.88
CA SER A 381 0.64 15.38 8.50
C SER A 381 1.19 15.66 9.89
N VAL A 382 1.09 14.68 10.78
CA VAL A 382 1.74 14.65 12.09
C VAL A 382 2.52 13.34 12.24
N PRO A 383 3.72 13.36 12.88
CA PRO A 383 4.46 12.13 13.07
C PRO A 383 3.76 11.16 14.01
N GLY A 384 3.70 9.91 13.59
CA GLY A 384 3.19 8.78 14.35
C GLY A 384 3.99 7.53 14.01
N LEU A 385 3.45 6.36 14.32
CA LEU A 385 3.99 5.07 13.95
C LEU A 385 2.92 3.99 13.95
N GLU A 386 3.19 2.89 13.25
CA GLU A 386 2.59 1.61 13.53
C GLU A 386 3.52 0.80 14.42
N LEU A 387 3.09 0.52 15.65
CA LEU A 387 3.81 -0.39 16.53
C LEU A 387 3.46 -1.82 16.17
N THR A 388 4.36 -2.47 15.45
CA THR A 388 4.19 -3.80 14.88
C THR A 388 4.97 -4.82 15.68
N GLY A 389 4.28 -5.86 16.17
CA GLY A 389 4.89 -6.93 16.96
C GLY A 389 4.09 -8.23 16.90
N SER A 390 4.43 -9.22 17.72
CA SER A 390 3.65 -10.46 17.81
C SER A 390 2.32 -10.21 18.50
N GLY A 391 1.21 -10.56 17.83
CA GLY A 391 -0.12 -10.63 18.43
C GLY A 391 -1.07 -9.51 18.04
N ALA A 392 -0.64 -8.28 17.82
CA ALA A 392 -1.46 -7.19 17.29
C ALA A 392 -0.59 -6.00 16.86
N HIS A 393 -1.10 -5.19 15.94
CA HIS A 393 -0.49 -3.95 15.48
C HIS A 393 -1.34 -2.75 15.92
N PHE A 394 -0.68 -1.62 16.16
CA PHE A 394 -1.35 -0.41 16.65
C PHE A 394 -0.78 0.83 15.98
N ASN A 395 -1.64 1.70 15.47
CA ASN A 395 -1.23 3.04 15.08
C ASN A 395 -1.42 4.02 16.25
N ALA A 396 -0.44 4.90 16.40
CA ALA A 396 -0.54 5.98 17.36
C ALA A 396 0.16 7.25 16.87
N PHE A 397 -0.39 8.40 17.23
CA PHE A 397 0.12 9.74 16.97
C PHE A 397 -0.48 10.77 17.95
N PRO A 398 0.09 11.98 18.09
CA PRO A 398 1.36 12.41 17.53
C PRO A 398 2.53 11.98 18.41
N PHE A 399 3.72 11.94 17.80
CA PHE A 399 4.99 11.76 18.49
C PHE A 399 6.04 12.72 17.93
N THR A 400 7.16 12.85 18.61
CA THR A 400 8.29 13.66 18.15
C THR A 400 9.46 12.74 17.79
N PRO A 401 9.86 12.65 16.51
CA PRO A 401 11.03 11.90 16.12
C PRO A 401 12.31 12.42 16.77
N THR A 402 13.19 11.53 17.21
CA THR A 402 14.50 11.87 17.76
C THR A 402 15.58 11.60 16.70
N PRO A 403 16.15 12.65 16.07
CA PRO A 403 17.16 12.49 15.03
C PRO A 403 18.38 11.69 15.50
N PHE A 404 19.00 10.94 14.58
CA PHE A 404 20.22 10.17 14.79
C PHE A 404 20.13 9.07 15.87
N THR A 405 18.93 8.65 16.23
CA THR A 405 18.66 7.50 17.07
C THR A 405 18.07 6.36 16.23
N GLN A 406 18.24 5.12 16.71
CA GLN A 406 17.63 3.97 16.04
C GLN A 406 16.10 4.17 15.97
N ASP A 407 15.52 3.91 14.80
CA ASP A 407 14.10 4.04 14.52
C ASP A 407 13.51 5.41 14.90
N HIS A 408 14.36 6.44 14.91
CA HIS A 408 14.07 7.80 15.39
C HIS A 408 13.46 7.86 16.80
N GLY A 409 13.87 6.90 17.65
CA GLY A 409 13.44 6.85 19.05
C GLY A 409 12.08 6.23 19.27
N ALA A 410 11.56 5.42 18.34
CA ALA A 410 10.29 4.72 18.50
C ALA A 410 10.30 3.75 19.72
N PRO A 411 9.14 3.54 20.39
CA PRO A 411 9.06 2.61 21.51
C PRO A 411 9.20 1.17 21.05
N GLN A 412 9.63 0.28 21.96
CA GLN A 412 9.73 -1.15 21.72
C GLN A 412 8.37 -1.82 21.95
N TRP A 413 7.98 -2.72 21.03
CA TRP A 413 6.75 -3.49 21.16
C TRP A 413 6.84 -4.58 22.25
N GLN A 414 5.68 -4.98 22.78
CA GLN A 414 5.50 -6.01 23.80
C GLN A 414 4.67 -7.17 23.22
N LYS A 415 4.77 -8.37 23.82
CA LYS A 415 4.00 -9.56 23.38
C LYS A 415 2.50 -9.43 23.70
N ASP A 416 2.13 -8.82 24.80
CA ASP A 416 0.73 -8.56 25.15
C ASP A 416 0.28 -7.25 24.50
N PRO A 417 -0.72 -7.25 23.61
CA PRO A 417 -1.20 -6.04 22.93
C PRO A 417 -1.73 -4.98 23.90
N ARG A 418 -2.21 -5.35 25.08
CA ARG A 418 -2.64 -4.37 26.10
C ARG A 418 -1.48 -3.55 26.61
N LEU A 419 -0.29 -4.16 26.76
CA LEU A 419 0.93 -3.44 27.13
C LEU A 419 1.38 -2.50 26.00
N ASN A 420 1.19 -2.88 24.73
CA ASN A 420 1.46 -1.99 23.59
C ASN A 420 0.57 -0.74 23.64
N ALA A 421 -0.73 -0.91 23.90
CA ALA A 421 -1.64 0.22 24.02
C ALA A 421 -1.22 1.16 25.18
N ILE A 422 -0.81 0.61 26.34
CA ILE A 422 -0.29 1.40 27.47
C ILE A 422 0.99 2.16 27.09
N VAL A 423 1.97 1.44 26.50
CA VAL A 423 3.22 2.04 26.03
C VAL A 423 2.95 3.22 25.12
N LEU A 424 2.07 3.06 24.13
CA LEU A 424 1.76 4.13 23.17
C LEU A 424 1.04 5.33 23.83
N ARG A 425 0.18 5.08 24.83
CA ARG A 425 -0.47 6.17 25.58
C ARG A 425 0.52 7.01 26.38
N ASP A 426 1.50 6.36 27.00
CA ASP A 426 2.42 7.00 27.96
C ASP A 426 3.72 7.50 27.32
N PHE A 427 4.06 7.01 26.13
CA PHE A 427 5.31 7.34 25.44
C PHE A 427 5.42 8.85 25.15
N GLN A 428 6.58 9.44 25.48
CA GLN A 428 6.84 10.89 25.42
C GLN A 428 5.86 11.75 26.27
N GLY A 429 5.29 11.15 27.34
CA GLY A 429 4.32 11.77 28.21
C GLY A 429 2.88 11.55 27.74
N ALA A 430 2.01 11.25 28.73
CA ALA A 430 0.59 11.07 28.46
C ALA A 430 -0.04 12.40 28.03
N MET A 431 -0.86 12.36 26.98
CA MET A 431 -1.63 13.52 26.52
C MET A 431 -3.04 13.10 26.11
N ALA A 432 -4.02 13.96 26.33
CA ALA A 432 -5.43 13.67 26.08
C ALA A 432 -5.70 13.42 24.58
N GLU A 433 -4.98 14.13 23.72
CA GLU A 433 -5.08 14.02 22.27
C GLU A 433 -4.19 12.94 21.66
N ARG A 434 -3.54 12.06 22.46
CA ARG A 434 -2.86 10.89 21.94
C ARG A 434 -3.87 9.92 21.35
N TRP A 435 -3.86 9.75 20.03
CA TRP A 435 -4.64 8.73 19.34
C TRP A 435 -3.94 7.38 19.44
N VAL A 436 -4.70 6.32 19.67
CA VAL A 436 -4.23 4.92 19.55
C VAL A 436 -5.35 4.09 19.01
N HIS A 437 -5.14 3.37 17.87
CA HIS A 437 -6.12 2.42 17.38
C HIS A 437 -5.50 1.06 17.07
N LEU A 438 -6.34 0.03 17.06
CA LEU A 438 -5.97 -1.33 16.75
C LEU A 438 -6.11 -1.59 15.24
N ASN A 439 -5.00 -2.02 14.60
CA ASN A 439 -4.92 -2.23 13.16
C ASN A 439 -5.50 -3.59 12.77
N HIS A 440 -6.19 -3.65 11.62
CA HIS A 440 -6.70 -4.87 10.95
C HIS A 440 -6.99 -6.07 11.88
N PRO A 441 -7.77 -5.91 12.98
CA PRO A 441 -7.93 -6.91 14.03
C PRO A 441 -8.58 -8.20 13.51
N ASP A 442 -8.20 -9.32 14.12
CA ASP A 442 -9.08 -10.49 14.16
C ASP A 442 -10.09 -10.27 15.28
N THR A 443 -11.29 -9.81 14.92
CA THR A 443 -12.31 -9.42 15.91
C THR A 443 -12.78 -10.56 16.82
N VAL A 444 -12.56 -11.81 16.43
CA VAL A 444 -12.84 -12.97 17.27
C VAL A 444 -11.66 -13.25 18.21
N ALA A 445 -10.46 -13.44 17.67
CA ALA A 445 -9.27 -13.75 18.46
C ALA A 445 -8.90 -12.62 19.44
N ASP A 446 -8.94 -11.36 18.98
CA ASP A 446 -8.54 -10.24 19.82
C ASP A 446 -9.54 -9.91 20.93
N PHE A 447 -10.84 -10.12 20.71
CA PHE A 447 -11.87 -9.66 21.63
C PHE A 447 -12.69 -10.77 22.29
N VAL A 448 -12.71 -12.00 21.75
CA VAL A 448 -13.62 -13.05 22.23
C VAL A 448 -12.94 -14.37 22.53
N ASP A 449 -12.12 -14.91 21.65
CA ASP A 449 -11.54 -16.27 21.71
C ASP A 449 -10.07 -16.24 21.30
N ARG A 450 -9.20 -15.85 22.22
CA ARG A 450 -7.76 -15.68 21.97
C ARG A 450 -7.04 -17.01 21.75
N ASN A 451 -7.48 -18.07 22.41
CA ASN A 451 -6.82 -19.38 22.33
C ASN A 451 -7.32 -20.23 21.15
N GLY A 452 -8.38 -19.79 20.47
CA GLY A 452 -8.94 -20.45 19.29
C GLY A 452 -9.64 -21.78 19.57
N ASP A 453 -10.11 -22.01 20.82
CA ASP A 453 -10.79 -23.26 21.21
C ASP A 453 -12.30 -23.28 20.95
N GLY A 454 -12.84 -22.17 20.42
CA GLY A 454 -14.25 -21.98 20.10
C GLY A 454 -15.12 -21.69 21.33
N ARG A 455 -14.51 -21.30 22.46
CA ARG A 455 -15.19 -20.86 23.68
C ARG A 455 -14.81 -19.42 24.03
N PRO A 456 -15.73 -18.64 24.59
CA PRO A 456 -15.41 -17.28 25.01
C PRO A 456 -14.36 -17.29 26.12
N ASP A 457 -13.17 -16.77 25.87
CA ASP A 457 -12.15 -16.46 26.88
C ASP A 457 -11.99 -14.94 27.08
N LEU A 458 -12.83 -14.13 26.42
CA LEU A 458 -12.82 -12.68 26.36
C LEU A 458 -11.56 -12.09 25.67
N GLY A 459 -10.79 -12.90 24.96
CA GLY A 459 -9.62 -12.45 24.21
C GLY A 459 -8.59 -11.74 25.08
N TYR A 460 -8.20 -10.55 24.68
CA TYR A 460 -7.38 -9.65 25.49
C TYR A 460 -8.29 -8.70 26.28
N VAL A 461 -8.71 -9.16 27.46
CA VAL A 461 -9.69 -8.46 28.32
C VAL A 461 -9.30 -6.99 28.53
N GLY A 462 -10.22 -6.08 28.20
CA GLY A 462 -10.09 -4.65 28.40
C GLY A 462 -9.33 -3.91 27.29
N LEU A 463 -8.87 -4.61 26.23
CA LEU A 463 -8.18 -3.96 25.12
C LEU A 463 -9.06 -2.90 24.45
N GLU A 464 -10.36 -3.16 24.31
CA GLU A 464 -11.34 -2.22 23.74
C GLU A 464 -11.44 -0.89 24.50
N ASN A 465 -11.06 -0.86 25.77
CA ASN A 465 -11.04 0.35 26.59
C ASN A 465 -9.67 1.06 26.57
N MET A 466 -8.66 0.47 25.96
CA MET A 466 -7.30 1.00 25.85
C MET A 466 -7.03 1.67 24.51
N VAL A 467 -7.85 1.40 23.50
CA VAL A 467 -7.76 1.97 22.16
C VAL A 467 -8.93 2.92 21.89
N ASP A 468 -8.74 3.86 20.98
CA ASP A 468 -9.78 4.83 20.59
C ASP A 468 -10.68 4.26 19.49
N ALA A 469 -10.16 3.37 18.64
CA ALA A 469 -10.89 2.72 17.57
C ALA A 469 -10.20 1.41 17.16
N ALA A 470 -10.85 0.67 16.25
CA ALA A 470 -10.28 -0.48 15.57
C ALA A 470 -10.63 -0.46 14.08
N GLU A 471 -9.76 -1.02 13.25
CA GLU A 471 -9.94 -1.12 11.80
C GLU A 471 -10.89 -2.26 11.43
N VAL A 472 -12.17 -2.09 11.74
CA VAL A 472 -13.20 -3.10 11.48
C VAL A 472 -14.06 -2.76 10.26
N TRP A 473 -13.58 -1.88 9.41
CA TRP A 473 -14.21 -1.43 8.19
C TRP A 473 -14.20 -2.48 7.06
N GLY A 474 -15.17 -2.40 6.15
CA GLY A 474 -15.22 -3.22 4.94
C GLY A 474 -16.52 -3.04 4.15
N LEU A 475 -16.58 -3.68 2.98
CA LEU A 475 -17.75 -3.63 2.08
C LEU A 475 -18.89 -4.56 2.51
N ASN A 476 -18.68 -5.38 3.54
CA ASN A 476 -19.63 -6.41 3.99
C ASN A 476 -20.41 -5.97 5.23
N ILE A 477 -20.56 -4.67 5.44
CA ILE A 477 -21.32 -4.11 6.57
C ILE A 477 -22.79 -4.59 6.60
N LEU A 478 -23.35 -4.98 5.45
CA LEU A 478 -24.69 -5.55 5.33
C LEU A 478 -24.70 -7.10 5.31
N ALA A 479 -23.61 -7.77 5.61
CA ALA A 479 -23.54 -9.25 5.64
C ALA A 479 -24.52 -9.83 6.65
N ASP A 480 -25.08 -11.02 6.31
CA ASP A 480 -26.02 -11.79 7.16
C ASP A 480 -25.34 -12.94 7.90
N ALA A 481 -24.05 -13.11 7.71
CA ALA A 481 -23.26 -14.17 8.33
C ALA A 481 -21.85 -13.66 8.66
N PRO A 482 -21.21 -14.22 9.70
CA PRO A 482 -19.86 -13.85 10.08
C PRO A 482 -18.79 -14.39 9.14
N TYR A 483 -19.13 -15.21 8.13
CA TYR A 483 -18.20 -15.91 7.26
C TYR A 483 -18.44 -15.65 5.79
N TYR A 484 -17.34 -15.75 5.02
CA TYR A 484 -17.37 -15.87 3.57
C TYR A 484 -16.23 -16.79 3.09
N ILE A 485 -16.34 -17.26 1.83
CA ILE A 485 -15.30 -18.05 1.19
C ILE A 485 -14.47 -17.12 0.32
N ALA A 486 -13.18 -17.07 0.59
CA ALA A 486 -12.18 -16.37 -0.19
C ALA A 486 -11.27 -17.37 -0.93
N GLU A 487 -10.49 -16.88 -1.89
CA GLU A 487 -9.45 -17.64 -2.56
C GLU A 487 -8.09 -17.30 -1.94
N ALA A 488 -7.34 -18.30 -1.51
CA ALA A 488 -5.96 -18.13 -1.04
C ALA A 488 -4.99 -17.92 -2.22
N ALA A 489 -3.76 -17.50 -1.94
CA ALA A 489 -2.72 -17.28 -2.95
C ALA A 489 -2.43 -18.54 -3.81
N ASN A 490 -2.60 -19.74 -3.25
CA ASN A 490 -2.48 -21.02 -3.96
C ASN A 490 -3.77 -21.45 -4.68
N LYS A 491 -4.73 -20.54 -4.85
CA LYS A 491 -6.06 -20.75 -5.48
C LYS A 491 -6.96 -21.77 -4.77
N GLN A 492 -6.65 -22.13 -3.52
CA GLN A 492 -7.54 -22.97 -2.72
C GLN A 492 -8.58 -22.11 -1.99
N PRO A 493 -9.83 -22.60 -1.85
CA PRO A 493 -10.84 -21.90 -1.07
C PRO A 493 -10.49 -21.90 0.41
N ILE A 494 -10.66 -20.74 1.06
CA ILE A 494 -10.47 -20.56 2.49
C ILE A 494 -11.66 -19.84 3.11
N VAL A 495 -11.97 -20.13 4.36
CA VAL A 495 -12.97 -19.39 5.13
C VAL A 495 -12.33 -18.15 5.72
N ARG A 496 -13.01 -17.02 5.57
CA ARG A 496 -12.67 -15.73 6.19
C ARG A 496 -13.84 -15.21 6.99
N ASN A 497 -13.55 -14.36 7.97
CA ASN A 497 -14.57 -13.70 8.77
C ASN A 497 -14.94 -12.33 8.17
N HIS A 498 -16.23 -12.00 8.23
CA HIS A 498 -16.70 -10.61 8.05
C HIS A 498 -16.47 -9.86 9.36
N ARG A 499 -15.40 -9.07 9.44
CA ARG A 499 -15.04 -8.26 10.63
C ARG A 499 -16.20 -7.39 11.06
N GLU A 500 -16.86 -6.77 10.09
CA GLU A 500 -17.99 -5.85 10.28
C GLU A 500 -19.20 -6.55 10.90
N PHE A 501 -19.45 -7.82 10.56
CA PHE A 501 -20.51 -8.59 11.18
C PHE A 501 -20.22 -8.87 12.65
N VAL A 502 -19.00 -9.32 12.96
CA VAL A 502 -18.59 -9.59 14.35
C VAL A 502 -18.55 -8.30 15.17
N TRP A 503 -18.09 -7.20 14.59
CA TRP A 503 -18.16 -5.88 15.23
C TRP A 503 -19.59 -5.49 15.60
N ARG A 504 -20.57 -5.68 14.69
CA ARG A 504 -22.00 -5.46 14.96
C ARG A 504 -22.52 -6.31 16.11
N GLN A 505 -22.07 -7.58 16.24
CA GLN A 505 -22.39 -8.42 17.39
C GLN A 505 -21.78 -7.87 18.69
N LEU A 506 -20.53 -7.42 18.66
CA LEU A 506 -19.83 -6.85 19.82
C LEU A 506 -20.52 -5.56 20.31
N LEU A 507 -21.00 -4.70 19.41
CA LEU A 507 -21.79 -3.52 19.77
C LEU A 507 -23.05 -3.90 20.56
N ASN A 508 -23.76 -4.96 20.14
CA ASN A 508 -24.94 -5.50 20.85
C ASN A 508 -24.63 -6.09 22.22
N THR A 509 -23.38 -6.46 22.50
CA THR A 509 -22.94 -6.88 23.84
C THR A 509 -22.53 -5.72 24.75
N GLY A 510 -22.62 -4.48 24.27
CA GLY A 510 -22.24 -3.26 25.02
C GLY A 510 -20.77 -2.87 24.88
N ARG A 511 -19.99 -3.54 24.04
CA ARG A 511 -18.61 -3.14 23.75
C ARG A 511 -18.61 -1.92 22.83
N LYS A 512 -18.28 -0.75 23.40
CA LYS A 512 -18.14 0.49 22.63
C LYS A 512 -16.78 0.53 21.94
N MET A 513 -16.75 0.05 20.71
CA MET A 513 -15.56 0.05 19.86
C MET A 513 -15.89 0.83 18.57
N TRP A 514 -15.23 1.97 18.38
CA TRP A 514 -15.41 2.74 17.17
C TRP A 514 -14.72 2.05 16.00
N SER A 515 -15.38 2.07 14.84
CA SER A 515 -14.77 1.68 13.57
C SER A 515 -14.08 2.87 12.92
N ILE A 516 -12.95 2.61 12.27
CA ILE A 516 -12.23 3.57 11.42
C ILE A 516 -11.86 2.88 10.10
N ALA A 517 -11.97 3.59 8.98
CA ALA A 517 -11.53 3.14 7.67
C ALA A 517 -10.20 3.81 7.30
N VAL A 518 -9.27 3.01 6.84
CA VAL A 518 -7.91 3.39 6.51
C VAL A 518 -7.41 2.62 5.30
N SER A 519 -6.26 2.99 4.73
CA SER A 519 -5.75 2.30 3.54
C SER A 519 -4.79 1.15 3.83
N ASP A 520 -3.94 1.28 4.84
CA ASP A 520 -2.80 0.36 5.08
C ASP A 520 -1.98 0.16 3.79
N ALA A 521 -1.69 1.27 3.11
CA ALA A 521 -1.25 1.24 1.73
C ALA A 521 0.25 0.97 1.58
N HIS A 522 0.59 -0.02 0.72
CA HIS A 522 1.96 -0.44 0.43
C HIS A 522 2.39 -0.23 -1.04
N SER A 523 1.49 0.26 -1.90
CA SER A 523 1.79 0.63 -3.29
C SER A 523 1.01 1.88 -3.70
N VAL A 524 1.33 2.49 -4.82
CA VAL A 524 0.58 3.61 -5.40
C VAL A 524 -0.60 3.09 -6.21
N HIS A 525 -0.36 2.10 -7.08
CA HIS A 525 -1.41 1.51 -7.90
C HIS A 525 -2.10 0.36 -7.14
N GLY A 526 -3.36 0.56 -6.80
CA GLY A 526 -4.10 -0.36 -5.96
C GLY A 526 -3.81 -0.12 -4.46
N ASN A 527 -4.12 -1.05 -3.60
CA ASN A 527 -3.82 -1.04 -2.16
C ASN A 527 -4.53 0.02 -1.31
N GLY A 528 -5.65 0.56 -1.78
CA GLY A 528 -6.64 1.24 -0.95
C GLY A 528 -6.53 2.74 -0.77
N VAL A 529 -5.42 3.43 -1.12
CA VAL A 529 -5.35 4.90 -0.99
C VAL A 529 -6.46 5.56 -1.77
N GLY A 530 -7.20 6.45 -1.09
CA GLY A 530 -8.37 7.13 -1.63
C GLY A 530 -9.60 6.26 -1.79
N GLY A 531 -9.47 4.93 -1.87
CA GLY A 531 -10.58 3.99 -1.97
C GLY A 531 -11.34 3.85 -0.65
N TRP A 532 -10.65 3.69 0.48
CA TRP A 532 -11.21 3.81 1.81
C TRP A 532 -10.66 5.05 2.50
N ARG A 533 -11.51 5.80 3.18
CA ARG A 533 -11.16 6.92 4.03
C ARG A 533 -12.19 7.15 5.11
N THR A 534 -11.79 7.86 6.15
CA THR A 534 -12.67 8.32 7.21
C THR A 534 -12.82 9.83 7.14
N TYR A 535 -14.04 10.34 7.21
CA TYR A 535 -14.30 11.75 7.44
C TYR A 535 -14.54 12.02 8.92
N VAL A 536 -13.94 13.09 9.41
CA VAL A 536 -14.05 13.53 10.80
C VAL A 536 -14.49 15.00 10.82
N PRO A 537 -15.46 15.42 11.67
CA PRO A 537 -15.85 16.82 11.77
C PRO A 537 -14.69 17.74 12.16
N SER A 538 -14.64 18.91 11.53
CA SER A 538 -13.63 19.93 11.74
C SER A 538 -14.23 21.32 11.61
N SER A 539 -13.69 22.29 12.32
CA SER A 539 -14.05 23.71 12.20
C SER A 539 -13.62 24.33 10.87
N THR A 540 -12.73 23.66 10.13
CA THR A 540 -12.27 24.06 8.79
C THR A 540 -11.99 22.83 7.93
N ASP A 541 -12.19 22.95 6.62
CA ASP A 541 -11.75 22.01 5.59
C ASP A 541 -10.58 22.54 4.74
N ASN A 542 -9.92 23.61 5.22
CA ASN A 542 -8.66 24.08 4.65
C ASN A 542 -7.49 23.32 5.28
N PRO A 543 -6.78 22.45 4.54
CA PRO A 543 -5.71 21.62 5.12
C PRO A 543 -4.62 22.37 5.87
N SER A 544 -4.30 23.60 5.45
CA SER A 544 -3.30 24.44 6.12
C SER A 544 -3.75 25.03 7.48
N GLU A 545 -5.04 24.93 7.80
CA GLU A 545 -5.66 25.48 9.01
C GLU A 545 -6.24 24.38 9.92
N ILE A 546 -6.12 23.10 9.55
CA ILE A 546 -6.63 21.97 10.33
C ILE A 546 -5.97 21.95 11.72
N ASP A 547 -6.79 21.99 12.78
CA ASP A 547 -6.38 21.63 14.14
C ASP A 547 -6.44 20.11 14.31
N TRP A 548 -5.28 19.44 14.20
CA TRP A 548 -5.22 17.98 14.38
C TRP A 548 -5.76 17.54 15.77
N GLN A 549 -5.69 18.38 16.80
CA GLN A 549 -6.24 18.07 18.13
C GLN A 549 -7.77 18.03 18.10
N GLU A 550 -8.40 18.92 17.32
CA GLU A 550 -9.85 18.86 17.06
C GLU A 550 -10.24 17.56 16.36
N ILE A 551 -9.49 17.18 15.31
CA ILE A 551 -9.71 15.91 14.60
C ILE A 551 -9.64 14.73 15.57
N VAL A 552 -8.61 14.66 16.41
CA VAL A 552 -8.46 13.57 17.39
C VAL A 552 -9.60 13.60 18.42
N ARG A 553 -10.00 14.77 18.95
CA ARG A 553 -11.13 14.86 19.90
C ARG A 553 -12.44 14.35 19.27
N ASN A 554 -12.73 14.74 18.05
CA ASN A 554 -13.94 14.29 17.33
C ASN A 554 -13.88 12.78 17.03
N ALA A 555 -12.74 12.27 16.56
CA ALA A 555 -12.56 10.85 16.30
C ALA A 555 -12.70 10.00 17.57
N LYS A 556 -12.12 10.41 18.72
CA LYS A 556 -12.31 9.75 20.02
C LYS A 556 -13.76 9.74 20.50
N ALA A 557 -14.55 10.74 20.12
CA ALA A 557 -15.97 10.77 20.38
C ALA A 557 -16.78 9.86 19.43
N GLY A 558 -16.14 9.14 18.50
CA GLY A 558 -16.79 8.30 17.51
C GLY A 558 -17.44 9.06 16.35
N ARG A 559 -17.20 10.36 16.24
CA ARG A 559 -17.74 11.22 15.19
C ARG A 559 -17.00 10.97 13.88
N MET A 560 -17.23 9.80 13.31
CA MET A 560 -16.54 9.33 12.11
C MET A 560 -17.50 8.71 11.11
N MET A 561 -17.32 9.02 9.84
CA MET A 561 -18.02 8.42 8.71
C MET A 561 -16.98 7.76 7.79
N MET A 562 -17.14 6.48 7.49
CA MET A 562 -16.27 5.68 6.64
C MET A 562 -16.87 5.57 5.25
N THR A 563 -16.03 5.73 4.20
CA THR A 563 -16.53 5.70 2.83
C THR A 563 -15.50 5.22 1.80
N THR A 564 -16.03 4.68 0.69
CA THR A 564 -15.29 4.45 -0.55
C THR A 564 -15.68 5.45 -1.65
N GLY A 565 -16.58 6.39 -1.37
CA GLY A 565 -17.01 7.36 -2.38
C GLY A 565 -18.20 8.24 -1.99
N PRO A 566 -19.34 7.68 -1.57
CA PRO A 566 -20.48 8.47 -1.14
C PRO A 566 -20.18 9.26 0.14
N PHE A 567 -20.56 10.53 0.21
CA PHE A 567 -20.51 11.32 1.43
C PHE A 567 -21.86 11.23 2.15
N LEU A 568 -21.87 10.63 3.35
CA LEU A 568 -23.07 10.32 4.12
C LEU A 568 -23.15 11.20 5.37
N GLU A 569 -24.19 11.99 5.46
CA GLU A 569 -24.55 12.78 6.63
C GLU A 569 -25.78 12.16 7.30
N VAL A 570 -25.68 11.92 8.61
CA VAL A 570 -26.79 11.39 9.43
C VAL A 570 -26.88 12.20 10.71
N GLU A 571 -28.06 12.79 10.96
CA GLU A 571 -28.30 13.65 12.10
C GLU A 571 -29.68 13.38 12.70
N THR A 572 -29.77 13.30 14.01
CA THR A 572 -31.04 13.23 14.75
C THR A 572 -31.69 14.61 14.88
N GLU A 573 -32.97 14.67 15.27
CA GLU A 573 -33.68 15.94 15.45
C GLU A 573 -33.06 16.87 16.51
N ASP A 574 -32.37 16.32 17.49
CA ASP A 574 -31.62 17.06 18.53
C ASP A 574 -30.16 17.32 18.18
N GLY A 575 -29.76 17.08 16.92
CA GLY A 575 -28.43 17.40 16.39
C GLY A 575 -27.34 16.38 16.72
N GLN A 576 -27.69 15.15 17.13
CA GLN A 576 -26.68 14.12 17.34
C GLN A 576 -26.26 13.49 16.01
N ILE A 577 -24.97 13.32 15.85
CA ILE A 577 -24.33 12.63 14.72
C ILE A 577 -23.65 11.35 15.20
N SER A 578 -22.93 10.69 14.31
CA SER A 578 -22.07 9.53 14.60
C SER A 578 -21.37 9.64 15.97
N GLY A 579 -21.38 8.58 16.77
CA GLY A 579 -20.83 8.55 18.13
C GLY A 579 -21.71 9.23 19.19
N GLY A 580 -22.79 9.91 18.77
CA GLY A 580 -23.69 10.66 19.64
C GLY A 580 -24.57 9.79 20.52
N PHE A 581 -25.18 10.44 21.52
CA PHE A 581 -26.15 9.84 22.43
C PHE A 581 -27.38 10.74 22.53
N THR A 582 -28.58 10.16 22.42
CA THR A 582 -29.85 10.87 22.52
C THR A 582 -30.90 10.07 23.29
N ARG A 583 -32.06 10.67 23.51
CA ARG A 583 -33.25 10.04 24.10
C ARG A 583 -34.44 10.15 23.19
N ALA A 584 -35.18 9.06 23.03
CA ALA A 584 -36.43 9.09 22.28
C ALA A 584 -37.40 8.01 22.76
N GLN A 585 -38.71 8.27 22.75
CA GLN A 585 -39.72 7.30 23.14
C GLN A 585 -40.52 6.86 21.91
N GLY A 586 -40.58 5.54 21.68
CA GLY A 586 -41.38 4.93 20.62
C GLY A 586 -40.82 5.08 19.21
N SER A 587 -40.25 6.22 18.85
CA SER A 587 -39.57 6.42 17.57
C SER A 587 -38.57 7.58 17.66
N ILE A 588 -37.66 7.62 16.71
CA ILE A 588 -36.75 8.74 16.50
C ILE A 588 -36.70 9.11 15.02
N ARG A 589 -36.59 10.38 14.70
CA ARG A 589 -36.39 10.86 13.35
C ARG A 589 -34.96 11.18 13.09
N VAL A 590 -34.44 10.65 11.99
CA VAL A 590 -33.06 10.90 11.53
C VAL A 590 -33.08 11.50 10.14
N LYS A 591 -32.38 12.60 9.95
CA LYS A 591 -32.13 13.17 8.64
C LYS A 591 -30.95 12.45 8.02
N VAL A 592 -31.14 11.90 6.83
CA VAL A 592 -30.13 11.19 6.06
C VAL A 592 -29.92 11.92 4.74
N LYS A 593 -28.69 12.32 4.44
CA LYS A 593 -28.31 12.94 3.17
C LYS A 593 -27.07 12.22 2.62
N VAL A 594 -27.12 11.83 1.35
CA VAL A 594 -26.01 11.19 0.63
C VAL A 594 -25.68 12.02 -0.60
N GLN A 595 -24.44 12.44 -0.69
CA GLN A 595 -23.90 13.14 -1.84
C GLN A 595 -22.91 12.24 -2.60
N CYS A 596 -22.93 12.31 -3.92
CA CYS A 596 -22.03 11.58 -4.80
C CYS A 596 -21.52 12.50 -5.91
N THR A 597 -20.31 12.26 -6.36
CA THR A 597 -19.79 12.91 -7.58
C THR A 597 -20.49 12.38 -8.84
N ASP A 598 -20.17 12.96 -9.98
CA ASP A 598 -20.73 12.59 -11.29
C ASP A 598 -20.30 11.19 -11.78
N TRP A 599 -19.34 10.54 -11.12
CA TRP A 599 -18.84 9.21 -11.45
C TRP A 599 -19.06 8.15 -10.36
N ILE A 600 -19.69 8.52 -9.23
CA ILE A 600 -20.03 7.63 -8.10
C ILE A 600 -21.56 7.60 -7.97
N LYS A 601 -22.13 6.43 -7.75
CA LYS A 601 -23.57 6.26 -7.59
C LYS A 601 -23.90 5.28 -6.47
N ILE A 602 -25.05 5.49 -5.85
CA ILE A 602 -25.65 4.53 -4.92
C ILE A 602 -27.04 4.14 -5.43
N ASP A 603 -27.47 2.94 -5.06
CA ASP A 603 -28.80 2.43 -5.36
C ASP A 603 -29.52 1.87 -4.13
N ARG A 604 -28.89 2.01 -2.93
CA ARG A 604 -29.46 1.54 -1.66
C ARG A 604 -29.09 2.45 -0.50
N VAL A 605 -30.06 2.67 0.41
CA VAL A 605 -29.87 3.23 1.75
C VAL A 605 -30.59 2.31 2.74
N GLN A 606 -29.87 1.78 3.73
CA GLN A 606 -30.39 0.86 4.75
C GLN A 606 -30.12 1.41 6.14
N VAL A 607 -31.16 1.49 6.97
CA VAL A 607 -30.97 1.74 8.42
C VAL A 607 -30.83 0.41 9.15
N LEU A 608 -29.84 0.33 10.01
CA LEU A 608 -29.63 -0.76 10.96
C LEU A 608 -30.05 -0.31 12.36
N VAL A 609 -30.88 -1.08 13.03
CA VAL A 609 -31.28 -0.89 14.43
C VAL A 609 -30.75 -2.05 15.24
N ASN A 610 -29.96 -1.79 16.26
CA ASN A 610 -29.24 -2.81 17.01
C ASN A 610 -28.54 -3.79 16.06
N SER A 611 -27.82 -3.24 15.06
CA SER A 611 -27.09 -4.00 14.03
C SER A 611 -27.92 -4.86 13.10
N ARG A 612 -29.26 -4.92 13.26
CA ARG A 612 -30.17 -5.64 12.37
C ARG A 612 -30.64 -4.79 11.22
N LYS A 613 -30.70 -5.39 10.04
CA LYS A 613 -31.37 -4.81 8.88
C LYS A 613 -32.88 -4.82 9.11
N VAL A 614 -33.49 -3.65 9.16
CA VAL A 614 -34.94 -3.51 9.29
C VAL A 614 -35.54 -3.45 7.88
N PRO A 615 -36.41 -4.40 7.45
CA PRO A 615 -36.93 -4.45 6.08
C PRO A 615 -37.69 -3.19 5.67
N SER A 616 -38.46 -2.60 6.58
CA SER A 616 -39.24 -1.35 6.31
C SER A 616 -38.36 -0.10 6.21
N LEU A 617 -37.08 -0.19 6.61
CA LEU A 617 -36.08 0.88 6.56
C LEU A 617 -34.99 0.57 5.52
N ASN A 618 -35.32 -0.23 4.51
CA ASN A 618 -34.48 -0.57 3.37
C ASN A 618 -35.02 0.12 2.11
N TYR A 619 -34.38 1.17 1.70
CA TYR A 619 -34.73 1.95 0.53
C TYR A 619 -33.79 1.57 -0.61
N THR A 620 -34.35 1.14 -1.75
CA THR A 620 -33.57 0.88 -2.96
C THR A 620 -34.11 1.69 -4.13
N ALA A 621 -33.26 2.00 -5.11
CA ALA A 621 -33.70 2.69 -6.32
C ALA A 621 -34.79 1.92 -7.08
N ALA A 622 -34.90 0.60 -6.92
CA ALA A 622 -35.95 -0.23 -7.49
C ALA A 622 -37.27 -0.14 -6.72
N SER A 623 -37.24 -0.13 -5.37
CA SER A 623 -38.43 -0.12 -4.52
C SER A 623 -38.95 1.30 -4.25
N HIS A 624 -38.07 2.31 -4.24
CA HIS A 624 -38.37 3.71 -3.90
C HIS A 624 -37.66 4.65 -4.89
N PRO A 625 -37.99 4.59 -6.20
CA PRO A 625 -37.23 5.34 -7.22
C PRO A 625 -37.30 6.87 -7.01
N ASP A 626 -38.37 7.38 -6.42
CA ASP A 626 -38.57 8.82 -6.18
C ASP A 626 -37.65 9.37 -5.05
N MET A 627 -37.09 8.50 -4.20
CA MET A 627 -36.16 8.89 -3.14
C MET A 627 -34.73 9.00 -3.65
N PHE A 628 -34.40 8.37 -4.79
CA PHE A 628 -33.06 8.40 -5.39
C PHE A 628 -33.03 9.41 -6.54
N GLN A 629 -32.27 10.46 -6.33
CA GLN A 629 -32.17 11.56 -7.28
C GLN A 629 -31.03 11.32 -8.29
N LYS A 630 -31.24 11.83 -9.51
CA LYS A 630 -30.16 11.91 -10.51
C LYS A 630 -29.42 13.23 -10.35
N GLY A 631 -28.38 13.27 -9.55
CA GLY A 631 -27.62 14.48 -9.30
C GLY A 631 -26.62 14.30 -8.17
N LEU A 632 -26.08 15.39 -7.67
CA LEU A 632 -25.09 15.38 -6.60
C LEU A 632 -25.65 14.88 -5.26
N ILE A 633 -26.89 15.24 -4.95
CA ILE A 633 -27.62 14.69 -3.80
C ILE A 633 -28.30 13.41 -4.29
N ALA A 634 -27.69 12.27 -4.03
CA ALA A 634 -28.20 10.98 -4.46
C ALA A 634 -29.41 10.51 -3.64
N PHE A 635 -29.46 10.90 -2.35
CA PHE A 635 -30.56 10.59 -1.43
C PHE A 635 -30.66 11.66 -0.35
N GLU A 636 -31.87 12.14 -0.05
CA GLU A 636 -32.11 13.03 1.08
C GLU A 636 -33.52 12.79 1.63
N GLN A 637 -33.61 12.30 2.88
CA GLN A 637 -34.87 11.97 3.55
C GLN A 637 -34.75 12.17 5.06
N THR A 638 -35.87 12.52 5.70
CA THR A 638 -36.05 12.35 7.15
C THR A 638 -36.79 11.04 7.39
N ILE A 639 -36.09 10.10 8.01
CA ILE A 639 -36.59 8.74 8.25
C ILE A 639 -37.07 8.63 9.69
N GLU A 640 -38.29 8.16 9.90
CA GLU A 640 -38.81 7.80 11.21
C GLU A 640 -38.41 6.34 11.51
N VAL A 641 -37.65 6.14 12.58
CA VAL A 641 -37.16 4.83 13.04
C VAL A 641 -37.94 4.43 14.28
N PRO A 642 -38.84 3.44 14.19
CA PRO A 642 -39.55 2.94 15.38
C PRO A 642 -38.62 2.20 16.32
N LEU A 643 -38.72 2.49 17.63
CA LEU A 643 -37.91 1.94 18.69
C LEU A 643 -38.79 1.40 19.81
N SER A 644 -38.51 0.18 20.28
CA SER A 644 -39.20 -0.46 21.42
C SER A 644 -38.31 -0.73 22.61
N GLU A 645 -37.00 -0.57 22.41
CA GLU A 645 -35.95 -0.78 23.42
C GLU A 645 -34.78 0.16 23.13
N ASP A 646 -33.85 0.28 24.07
CA ASP A 646 -32.60 0.99 23.84
C ASP A 646 -31.91 0.48 22.59
N SER A 647 -31.47 1.40 21.76
CA SER A 647 -31.02 1.03 20.44
C SER A 647 -29.82 1.85 20.00
N HIS A 648 -28.98 1.23 19.20
CA HIS A 648 -27.99 1.96 18.43
C HIS A 648 -28.37 1.93 16.94
N LEU A 649 -28.15 3.06 16.28
CA LEU A 649 -28.55 3.28 14.89
C LEU A 649 -27.32 3.46 14.01
N MET A 650 -27.31 2.80 12.87
CA MET A 650 -26.35 3.05 11.78
C MET A 650 -27.10 3.15 10.45
N VAL A 651 -26.66 4.04 9.59
CA VAL A 651 -27.15 4.15 8.21
C VAL A 651 -26.03 3.72 7.27
N VAL A 652 -26.39 2.94 6.26
CA VAL A 652 -25.48 2.46 5.21
C VAL A 652 -26.01 2.94 3.87
N ALA A 653 -25.19 3.69 3.14
CA ALA A 653 -25.41 4.00 1.72
C ALA A 653 -24.56 3.07 0.86
N TYR A 654 -25.14 2.46 -0.16
CA TYR A 654 -24.47 1.38 -0.92
C TYR A 654 -24.86 1.41 -2.40
N GLY A 655 -23.90 1.13 -3.28
CA GLY A 655 -24.09 0.93 -4.71
C GLY A 655 -23.97 -0.55 -5.08
N GLU A 656 -25.05 -1.34 -4.95
CA GLU A 656 -25.02 -2.80 -5.20
C GLU A 656 -24.66 -3.13 -6.65
N ASN A 657 -25.12 -2.33 -7.60
CA ASN A 657 -24.95 -2.53 -9.03
C ASN A 657 -23.88 -1.62 -9.65
N GLU A 658 -23.21 -0.84 -8.85
CA GLU A 658 -22.19 0.13 -9.26
C GLU A 658 -20.79 -0.35 -8.87
N ASP A 659 -19.75 0.26 -9.43
CA ASP A 659 -18.35 0.06 -9.08
C ASP A 659 -17.55 1.37 -9.14
N LEU A 660 -16.28 1.32 -8.80
CA LEU A 660 -15.39 2.49 -8.79
C LEU A 660 -14.43 2.53 -10.00
N SER A 661 -14.69 1.75 -11.04
CA SER A 661 -13.79 1.59 -12.21
C SER A 661 -13.48 2.90 -12.94
N ILE A 662 -14.39 3.89 -12.89
CA ILE A 662 -14.16 5.20 -13.49
C ILE A 662 -12.98 5.91 -12.82
N GLY A 663 -12.93 5.92 -11.50
CA GLY A 663 -11.89 6.60 -10.74
C GLY A 663 -10.62 5.80 -10.54
N TYR A 664 -10.68 4.45 -10.65
CA TYR A 664 -9.56 3.57 -10.26
C TYR A 664 -9.02 2.68 -11.40
N GLY A 665 -9.59 2.75 -12.62
CA GLY A 665 -9.04 2.12 -13.83
C GLY A 665 -8.89 0.61 -13.72
N THR A 666 -7.65 0.11 -13.73
CA THR A 666 -7.32 -1.31 -13.60
C THR A 666 -6.84 -1.70 -12.20
N SER A 667 -6.81 -0.76 -11.25
CA SER A 667 -6.38 -1.05 -9.89
C SER A 667 -7.38 -1.95 -9.13
N SER A 668 -6.96 -2.53 -8.01
CA SER A 668 -7.81 -3.43 -7.21
C SER A 668 -9.07 -2.73 -6.69
N GLN A 669 -9.04 -1.41 -6.46
CA GLN A 669 -10.20 -0.63 -6.03
C GLN A 669 -11.29 -0.48 -7.11
N ALA A 670 -10.95 -0.69 -8.38
CA ALA A 670 -11.89 -0.51 -9.50
C ALA A 670 -13.18 -1.35 -9.35
N SER A 671 -13.05 -2.55 -8.79
CA SER A 671 -14.17 -3.48 -8.56
C SER A 671 -14.92 -3.25 -7.24
N TRP A 672 -14.44 -2.33 -6.40
CA TRP A 672 -15.10 -2.04 -5.13
C TRP A 672 -16.44 -1.34 -5.34
N LYS A 673 -17.31 -1.52 -4.36
CA LYS A 673 -18.62 -0.90 -4.36
C LYS A 673 -18.58 0.48 -3.71
N PRO A 674 -19.29 1.47 -4.26
CA PRO A 674 -19.60 2.69 -3.50
C PRO A 674 -20.30 2.32 -2.20
N CYS A 675 -19.70 2.67 -1.08
CA CYS A 675 -20.22 2.33 0.26
C CYS A 675 -19.87 3.44 1.24
N ALA A 676 -20.84 3.84 2.06
CA ALA A 676 -20.60 4.71 3.20
C ALA A 676 -21.44 4.28 4.39
N TYR A 677 -20.87 4.38 5.60
CA TYR A 677 -21.57 4.18 6.86
C TYR A 677 -20.83 4.93 7.98
N HIS A 678 -21.45 5.01 9.15
CA HIS A 678 -20.91 5.77 10.27
C HIS A 678 -20.91 4.93 11.56
N ASN A 679 -20.16 5.39 12.59
CA ASN A 679 -20.25 4.80 13.92
C ASN A 679 -21.63 4.99 14.54
N PRO A 680 -22.09 4.10 15.42
CA PRO A 680 -23.44 4.12 15.97
C PRO A 680 -23.85 5.46 16.63
N ILE A 681 -25.13 5.84 16.47
CA ILE A 681 -25.82 6.80 17.32
C ILE A 681 -26.60 6.00 18.37
N TYR A 682 -26.40 6.26 19.65
CA TYR A 682 -27.05 5.54 20.73
C TYR A 682 -28.31 6.27 21.21
N VAL A 683 -29.41 5.52 21.39
CA VAL A 683 -30.71 6.02 21.83
C VAL A 683 -31.17 5.31 23.07
N ASP A 684 -31.35 6.07 24.16
CA ASP A 684 -31.94 5.64 25.42
C ASP A 684 -33.45 5.85 25.35
N VAL A 685 -34.24 4.76 25.34
CA VAL A 685 -35.69 4.82 25.11
C VAL A 685 -36.48 5.00 26.39
N ASP A 686 -36.04 4.45 27.50
CA ASP A 686 -36.72 4.50 28.79
C ASP A 686 -36.16 5.53 29.79
N GLY A 687 -35.04 6.18 29.44
CA GLY A 687 -34.43 7.25 30.22
C GLY A 687 -33.54 6.80 31.38
N ASN A 688 -33.23 5.50 31.46
CA ASN A 688 -32.42 4.92 32.52
C ASN A 688 -30.92 4.77 32.15
N GLY A 689 -30.54 5.16 30.93
CA GLY A 689 -29.24 5.01 30.30
C GLY A 689 -29.18 3.83 29.35
N PHE A 690 -28.46 3.94 28.23
CA PHE A 690 -28.39 2.93 27.20
C PHE A 690 -28.00 1.56 27.72
N GLN A 691 -28.83 0.56 27.48
CA GLN A 691 -28.58 -0.85 27.79
C GLN A 691 -28.46 -1.66 26.48
N PRO A 692 -27.39 -2.41 26.29
CA PRO A 692 -27.22 -3.28 25.12
C PRO A 692 -28.22 -4.46 25.21
N ASN A 693 -28.77 -4.88 24.05
CA ASN A 693 -29.78 -5.94 24.02
C ASN A 693 -29.18 -7.37 23.97
N GLY A 694 -27.86 -7.51 23.82
CA GLY A 694 -27.16 -8.80 23.75
C GLY A 694 -27.44 -9.63 22.50
N ASP A 695 -28.06 -9.06 21.47
CA ASP A 695 -28.43 -9.78 20.25
C ASP A 695 -27.20 -10.21 19.45
N THR A 696 -27.03 -11.51 19.27
CA THR A 696 -25.93 -12.12 18.53
C THR A 696 -26.16 -12.19 17.03
N LEU A 697 -27.23 -11.56 16.51
CA LEU A 697 -27.62 -11.56 15.08
C LEU A 697 -27.86 -12.98 14.53
N GLY A 698 -28.21 -13.93 15.41
CA GLY A 698 -28.47 -15.33 15.07
C GLY A 698 -27.22 -16.22 14.96
N TRP A 699 -26.09 -15.75 15.49
CA TRP A 699 -24.82 -16.48 15.53
C TRP A 699 -24.19 -16.36 16.91
N GLU A 700 -23.86 -17.50 17.53
CA GLU A 700 -23.20 -17.47 18.84
C GLU A 700 -21.78 -16.91 18.77
N LEU A 701 -21.34 -16.23 19.83
CA LEU A 701 -19.96 -15.80 20.02
C LEU A 701 -19.24 -16.76 20.98
N PRO A 702 -17.97 -17.08 20.72
CA PRO A 702 -17.19 -16.76 19.53
C PRO A 702 -17.73 -17.46 18.29
N VAL A 703 -17.50 -16.85 17.13
CA VAL A 703 -17.88 -17.46 15.86
C VAL A 703 -16.98 -18.69 15.65
N LYS A 704 -17.56 -19.88 15.73
CA LYS A 704 -16.81 -21.13 15.58
C LYS A 704 -16.12 -21.18 14.22
N ARG A 705 -14.85 -21.60 14.18
CA ARG A 705 -14.18 -21.91 12.90
C ARG A 705 -14.93 -23.03 12.20
N LEU A 706 -15.42 -22.75 11.00
CA LEU A 706 -16.07 -23.70 10.11
C LEU A 706 -15.13 -24.08 8.97
N ASP A 707 -15.28 -25.28 8.44
CA ASP A 707 -14.61 -25.65 7.20
C ASP A 707 -15.33 -25.09 5.97
N VAL A 708 -14.66 -25.20 4.82
CA VAL A 708 -15.15 -24.63 3.53
C VAL A 708 -16.50 -25.25 3.13
N ASP A 709 -16.72 -26.55 3.34
CA ASP A 709 -17.93 -27.25 2.91
C ASP A 709 -19.11 -26.95 3.85
N GLU A 710 -18.86 -26.77 5.14
CA GLU A 710 -19.85 -26.29 6.10
C GLU A 710 -20.32 -24.89 5.70
N VAL A 711 -19.41 -23.94 5.43
CA VAL A 711 -19.77 -22.56 5.03
C VAL A 711 -20.51 -22.54 3.71
N LYS A 712 -20.11 -23.32 2.69
CA LYS A 712 -20.85 -23.45 1.42
C LYS A 712 -22.28 -23.91 1.65
N SER A 713 -22.44 -24.99 2.43
CA SER A 713 -23.76 -25.54 2.77
C SER A 713 -24.65 -24.52 3.50
N MET A 714 -24.07 -23.68 4.35
CA MET A 714 -24.81 -22.63 5.07
C MET A 714 -25.23 -21.50 4.16
N ILE A 715 -24.35 -21.07 3.24
CA ILE A 715 -24.65 -20.04 2.24
C ILE A 715 -25.76 -20.53 1.29
N GLU A 716 -25.68 -21.78 0.82
CA GLU A 716 -26.69 -22.37 -0.08
C GLU A 716 -28.07 -22.46 0.57
N ARG A 717 -28.16 -22.84 1.83
CA ARG A 717 -29.43 -22.90 2.58
C ARG A 717 -30.10 -21.55 2.81
N ARG A 718 -29.38 -20.44 2.64
CA ARG A 718 -29.87 -19.07 2.84
C ARG A 718 -30.13 -18.31 1.54
N LYS A 719 -29.87 -18.93 0.38
CA LYS A 719 -30.30 -18.37 -0.91
C LYS A 719 -31.82 -18.38 -0.94
N PRO A 720 -32.49 -17.25 -1.29
CA PRO A 720 -33.95 -17.13 -1.32
C PRO A 720 -34.59 -18.11 -2.31
#